data_0cb6795ddd4b6524b5b34c105691f3f4
#
_entry.id   0cb6795ddd4b6524b5b34c105691f3f4
#
_cell.length_a   1.000
_cell.length_b   1.000
_cell.length_c   1.000
_cell.angle_alpha   90.00
_cell.angle_beta   90.00
_cell.angle_gamma   90.00
#
_symmetry.space_group_name_H-M   'P 1'
#
loop_
_entity.id
_entity.type
_entity.pdbx_description
1 polymer ?
#
loop_
_entity_poly.entity_id
_entity_poly.type
_entity_poly.pdbx_seq_one_letter_code
_entity_poly.pdbx_strand_id
1 'polypeptide(L)'
;MNNPFEEPKDRTNSSSPLVPKIREEVNRWRKNGYVGASETTATLLNFWFNEEHRQNDKFFRYYFCQREAIETLIYLYEVKKIRSLAQLVRSYDTTKKVAYNPNEDLFAKYCFKMATGTGKTKVMSLAIVWSFFKNVIDKDTDYARNFLILAPNIAVFERLKSDFENGEVFHTDPLIPEDFQNYWDMDFAMADEITNRFAKGRIYLTNVQKLYERNNSQDLNPIEKIIGTKPIETKSAYELIFNDVIESNDIAIINDEAHHVWDSELKWNQLINNIYESFSKSGKTFAFQLDFSATPKRQDTGSLFQWIVVDYHLMDAIKNVVVKTPIIADIENAREIPSSRADIKYRDYIEAGIRRLNKYIEKYKPVNKKPVVFFMANNTKEAGEIAEFLKKKNEFKNKVLLIHTNLKGDIGDKEWSILKQEVKNLDFTDGKYLAVVSVLMLREGWDVKSVNVIVGLRPYTSKADILPEQTLGRGLRLLFGPESGYSETVDIFGSSGFITSIEQKLQQEGITVQHFKERDLPDVTNIFVDVNKKKFDINIPILTQKYTRTSRPLEDLKVENLPKNLFSLDINSYSIIKTARGKNILTKKQEWKESWKQPSPENFEGIISYFSSIILKQCKIPSRTSELIPKVEQYITNYMFDKRLTGSIKTDDRFLNRLVEPSILHILLKIFPEEINKLTIVPQKVKLENRVRKVSQSQPFLTRKQVYKPEKCILNLVPVANDLELRFCEFLDRLKDVKKFIKNDVNLNFYIEYVNLNGGISYYLPDFVVETAKGMFLVETKGLETEEVPLKDKRAAEWCKDVSSLTKIKWVYLKVKQDVFNLNSNIESFEKFAKLLAVYNRSS
;
A
#
# COMPACT_ATOMS: atom_id res chain seq x y z
N MET A 1 7.58 -12.49 -8.09
CA MET A 1 7.32 -12.09 -6.70
C MET A 1 6.04 -11.27 -6.70
N ASN A 2 5.18 -11.45 -5.69
CA ASN A 2 4.01 -10.62 -5.54
C ASN A 2 4.43 -9.19 -5.19
N ASN A 3 3.76 -8.21 -5.77
CA ASN A 3 4.09 -6.79 -5.63
C ASN A 3 2.98 -6.10 -4.81
N PRO A 4 3.29 -5.44 -3.68
CA PRO A 4 2.27 -4.80 -2.85
C PRO A 4 1.53 -3.65 -3.55
N PHE A 5 2.06 -3.17 -4.67
CA PHE A 5 1.53 -2.03 -5.44
C PHE A 5 0.69 -2.46 -6.65
N GLU A 6 0.60 -3.76 -6.93
CA GLU A 6 -0.14 -4.31 -8.05
C GLU A 6 -1.34 -5.15 -7.59
N GLU A 7 -2.31 -5.31 -8.48
CA GLU A 7 -3.48 -6.18 -8.22
C GLU A 7 -3.01 -7.62 -8.00
N PRO A 8 -3.38 -8.25 -6.86
CA PRO A 8 -3.02 -9.63 -6.59
C PRO A 8 -3.62 -10.59 -7.63
N LYS A 9 -2.83 -11.54 -8.13
CA LYS A 9 -3.29 -12.54 -9.12
C LYS A 9 -4.28 -13.54 -8.51
N ASP A 10 -3.99 -13.96 -7.26
CA ASP A 10 -4.77 -14.98 -6.55
C ASP A 10 -5.26 -14.40 -5.22
N ARG A 11 -6.48 -13.87 -5.22
CA ARG A 11 -7.10 -13.28 -4.03
C ARG A 11 -7.88 -14.29 -3.23
N THR A 12 -7.84 -14.12 -1.93
CA THR A 12 -8.69 -14.86 -0.99
C THR A 12 -10.16 -14.53 -1.23
N ASN A 13 -11.02 -15.56 -1.21
CA ASN A 13 -12.45 -15.37 -1.31
C ASN A 13 -12.97 -14.58 -0.11
N SER A 14 -13.81 -13.57 -0.38
CA SER A 14 -14.40 -12.77 0.69
C SER A 14 -15.47 -13.54 1.46
N SER A 15 -15.48 -13.34 2.77
CA SER A 15 -16.56 -13.82 3.65
C SER A 15 -17.83 -12.95 3.57
N SER A 16 -17.74 -11.73 3.04
CA SER A 16 -18.87 -10.83 2.82
C SER A 16 -19.52 -11.09 1.46
N PRO A 17 -20.83 -11.34 1.39
CA PRO A 17 -21.53 -11.63 0.12
C PRO A 17 -21.59 -10.43 -0.83
N LEU A 18 -21.33 -9.21 -0.36
CA LEU A 18 -21.38 -7.99 -1.18
C LEU A 18 -20.06 -7.77 -1.95
N VAL A 19 -18.93 -8.10 -1.33
CA VAL A 19 -17.60 -7.74 -1.80
C VAL A 19 -17.23 -8.30 -3.19
N PRO A 20 -17.52 -9.56 -3.53
CA PRO A 20 -17.08 -10.11 -4.83
C PRO A 20 -17.60 -9.29 -6.01
N LYS A 21 -18.88 -8.92 -6.01
CA LYS A 21 -19.49 -8.14 -7.08
C LYS A 21 -19.03 -6.68 -7.07
N ILE A 22 -18.90 -6.07 -5.89
CA ILE A 22 -18.35 -4.72 -5.74
C ILE A 22 -16.93 -4.67 -6.32
N ARG A 23 -16.08 -5.60 -5.94
CA ARG A 23 -14.69 -5.71 -6.42
C ARG A 23 -14.61 -5.85 -7.93
N GLU A 24 -15.44 -6.70 -8.53
CA GLU A 24 -15.50 -6.86 -9.98
C GLU A 24 -15.86 -5.55 -10.67
N GLU A 25 -16.88 -4.85 -10.18
CA GLU A 25 -17.34 -3.58 -10.76
C GLU A 25 -16.30 -2.47 -10.58
N VAL A 26 -15.66 -2.36 -9.39
CA VAL A 26 -14.60 -1.40 -9.13
C VAL A 26 -13.36 -1.68 -10.01
N ASN A 27 -12.98 -2.93 -10.17
CA ASN A 27 -11.88 -3.30 -11.07
C ASN A 27 -12.19 -2.93 -12.53
N ARG A 28 -13.43 -3.17 -12.97
CA ARG A 28 -13.88 -2.76 -14.30
C ARG A 28 -13.89 -1.25 -14.43
N TRP A 29 -14.39 -0.53 -13.42
CA TRP A 29 -14.42 0.92 -13.38
C TRP A 29 -13.02 1.52 -13.41
N ARG A 30 -12.07 0.97 -12.64
CA ARG A 30 -10.65 1.34 -12.69
C ARG A 30 -10.06 1.14 -14.09
N LYS A 31 -10.25 -0.05 -14.67
CA LYS A 31 -9.76 -0.38 -16.03
C LYS A 31 -10.39 0.53 -17.10
N ASN A 32 -11.61 0.96 -16.86
CA ASN A 32 -12.35 1.86 -17.75
C ASN A 32 -12.09 3.35 -17.48
N GLY A 33 -11.07 3.71 -16.68
CA GLY A 33 -10.65 5.10 -16.49
C GLY A 33 -11.55 5.94 -15.60
N TYR A 34 -12.25 5.32 -14.64
CA TYR A 34 -13.06 6.00 -13.62
C TYR A 34 -14.24 6.79 -14.18
N VAL A 35 -14.91 6.26 -15.19
CA VAL A 35 -16.09 6.89 -15.82
C VAL A 35 -17.14 7.26 -14.77
N GLY A 36 -17.66 8.49 -14.88
CA GLY A 36 -18.66 9.04 -13.95
C GLY A 36 -18.09 9.65 -12.66
N ALA A 37 -16.78 9.56 -12.45
CA ALA A 37 -16.12 10.38 -11.43
C ALA A 37 -16.04 11.84 -11.88
N SER A 38 -16.14 12.80 -10.93
CA SER A 38 -15.96 14.20 -11.21
C SER A 38 -14.49 14.53 -11.55
N GLU A 39 -14.26 15.70 -12.10
CA GLU A 39 -12.92 16.18 -12.42
C GLU A 39 -12.02 16.23 -11.17
N THR A 40 -12.56 16.74 -10.05
CA THR A 40 -11.87 16.78 -8.76
C THR A 40 -11.44 15.37 -8.33
N THR A 41 -12.34 14.41 -8.40
CA THR A 41 -12.06 13.00 -8.05
C THR A 41 -11.05 12.37 -9.01
N ALA A 42 -11.20 12.59 -10.30
CA ALA A 42 -10.27 12.07 -11.30
C ALA A 42 -8.85 12.62 -11.09
N THR A 43 -8.73 13.91 -10.76
CA THR A 43 -7.45 14.56 -10.42
C THR A 43 -6.80 13.89 -9.21
N LEU A 44 -7.56 13.69 -8.12
CA LEU A 44 -7.06 13.03 -6.92
C LEU A 44 -6.62 11.59 -7.19
N LEU A 45 -7.43 10.79 -7.87
CA LEU A 45 -7.08 9.40 -8.20
C LEU A 45 -5.83 9.32 -9.10
N ASN A 46 -5.70 10.26 -10.04
CA ASN A 46 -4.51 10.34 -10.88
C ASN A 46 -3.28 10.71 -10.07
N PHE A 47 -3.36 11.75 -9.25
CA PHE A 47 -2.28 12.16 -8.37
C PHE A 47 -1.83 11.01 -7.47
N TRP A 48 -2.73 10.36 -6.74
CA TRP A 48 -2.36 9.33 -5.79
C TRP A 48 -1.77 8.06 -6.42
N PHE A 49 -2.25 7.65 -7.59
CA PHE A 49 -1.97 6.30 -8.11
C PHE A 49 -1.26 6.25 -9.46
N ASN A 50 -1.15 7.34 -10.14
CA ASN A 50 -0.52 7.37 -11.47
C ASN A 50 0.67 8.33 -11.54
N GLU A 51 0.84 9.24 -10.57
CA GLU A 51 2.02 10.10 -10.46
C GLU A 51 3.09 9.46 -9.58
N GLU A 52 4.34 9.79 -9.85
CA GLU A 52 5.47 9.35 -9.04
C GLU A 52 5.69 10.31 -7.89
N HIS A 53 5.68 9.78 -6.69
CA HIS A 53 5.96 10.54 -5.49
C HIS A 53 7.28 10.10 -4.84
N ARG A 54 7.94 11.04 -4.18
CA ARG A 54 9.13 10.79 -3.39
C ARG A 54 8.98 11.37 -1.99
N GLN A 55 9.36 10.60 -1.01
CA GLN A 55 9.44 10.99 0.38
C GLN A 55 10.87 10.69 0.88
N ASN A 56 11.60 11.72 1.32
CA ASN A 56 13.00 11.57 1.76
C ASN A 56 13.88 10.84 0.71
N ASP A 57 13.80 11.26 -0.55
CA ASP A 57 14.51 10.70 -1.70
C ASP A 57 14.16 9.25 -2.06
N LYS A 58 13.21 8.63 -1.38
CA LYS A 58 12.68 7.30 -1.68
C LYS A 58 11.38 7.39 -2.44
N PHE A 59 11.13 6.43 -3.33
CA PHE A 59 9.82 6.31 -3.97
C PHE A 59 8.76 6.06 -2.93
N PHE A 60 7.64 6.78 -3.04
CA PHE A 60 6.45 6.56 -2.25
C PHE A 60 5.32 6.10 -3.17
N ARG A 61 4.64 5.02 -2.78
CA ARG A 61 3.44 4.52 -3.47
C ARG A 61 2.45 3.96 -2.45
N TYR A 62 1.18 4.21 -2.70
CA TYR A 62 0.12 3.55 -1.94
C TYR A 62 0.03 2.07 -2.32
N TYR A 63 -0.20 1.21 -1.33
CA TYR A 63 -0.46 -0.20 -1.59
C TYR A 63 -1.72 -0.40 -2.42
N PHE A 64 -1.77 -1.49 -3.17
CA PHE A 64 -2.96 -1.81 -3.94
C PHE A 64 -4.22 -1.93 -3.07
N CYS A 65 -4.14 -2.49 -1.87
CA CYS A 65 -5.27 -2.58 -0.95
C CYS A 65 -5.80 -1.21 -0.48
N GLN A 66 -4.92 -0.22 -0.32
CA GLN A 66 -5.30 1.15 0.00
C GLN A 66 -6.00 1.82 -1.19
N ARG A 67 -5.44 1.62 -2.38
CA ARG A 67 -6.04 2.07 -3.63
C ARG A 67 -7.44 1.47 -3.83
N GLU A 68 -7.57 0.14 -3.73
CA GLU A 68 -8.86 -0.53 -3.87
C GLU A 68 -9.90 -0.02 -2.86
N ALA A 69 -9.47 0.24 -1.63
CA ALA A 69 -10.36 0.71 -0.57
C ALA A 69 -10.94 2.09 -0.88
N ILE A 70 -10.11 3.07 -1.23
CA ILE A 70 -10.61 4.41 -1.56
C ILE A 70 -11.37 4.42 -2.89
N GLU A 71 -10.95 3.66 -3.89
CA GLU A 71 -11.68 3.51 -5.15
C GLU A 71 -13.07 2.91 -4.94
N THR A 72 -13.21 1.95 -4.03
CA THR A 72 -14.50 1.35 -3.67
C THR A 72 -15.44 2.38 -3.04
N LEU A 73 -14.95 3.18 -2.09
CA LEU A 73 -15.73 4.26 -1.49
C LEU A 73 -16.24 5.23 -2.54
N ILE A 74 -15.32 5.73 -3.36
CA ILE A 74 -15.65 6.70 -4.41
C ILE A 74 -16.66 6.12 -5.39
N TYR A 75 -16.45 4.89 -5.86
CA TYR A 75 -17.35 4.23 -6.78
C TYR A 75 -18.76 4.08 -6.23
N LEU A 76 -18.89 3.57 -5.00
CA LEU A 76 -20.20 3.38 -4.38
C LEU A 76 -20.88 4.72 -4.08
N TYR A 77 -20.16 5.66 -3.52
CA TYR A 77 -20.73 6.92 -3.05
C TYR A 77 -20.93 7.93 -4.18
N GLU A 78 -19.92 8.17 -5.01
CA GLU A 78 -19.99 9.20 -6.06
C GLU A 78 -20.66 8.67 -7.34
N VAL A 79 -20.23 7.49 -7.83
CA VAL A 79 -20.67 6.99 -9.13
C VAL A 79 -22.01 6.26 -9.04
N LYS A 80 -22.16 5.36 -8.07
CA LYS A 80 -23.40 4.56 -7.89
C LYS A 80 -24.45 5.24 -7.05
N LYS A 81 -24.11 6.33 -6.37
CA LYS A 81 -25.02 7.07 -5.49
C LYS A 81 -25.71 6.19 -4.42
N ILE A 82 -25.00 5.17 -3.91
CA ILE A 82 -25.46 4.32 -2.82
C ILE A 82 -25.45 5.14 -1.53
N ARG A 83 -26.58 5.32 -0.88
CA ARG A 83 -26.73 6.14 0.33
C ARG A 83 -27.34 5.37 1.51
N SER A 84 -27.72 4.11 1.29
CA SER A 84 -28.35 3.29 2.32
C SER A 84 -27.89 1.84 2.23
N LEU A 85 -28.01 1.12 3.35
CA LEU A 85 -27.74 -0.32 3.41
C LEU A 85 -28.69 -1.10 2.50
N ALA A 86 -29.95 -0.68 2.45
CA ALA A 86 -30.95 -1.29 1.58
C ALA A 86 -30.54 -1.22 0.10
N GLN A 87 -30.03 -0.06 -0.36
CA GLN A 87 -29.51 0.10 -1.73
C GLN A 87 -28.30 -0.80 -1.97
N LEU A 88 -27.37 -0.85 -1.00
CA LEU A 88 -26.15 -1.65 -1.08
C LEU A 88 -26.49 -3.15 -1.21
N VAL A 89 -27.33 -3.67 -0.32
CA VAL A 89 -27.76 -5.08 -0.32
C VAL A 89 -28.52 -5.42 -1.62
N ARG A 90 -29.46 -4.58 -2.03
CA ARG A 90 -30.22 -4.80 -3.28
C ARG A 90 -29.30 -4.87 -4.51
N SER A 91 -28.25 -4.05 -4.55
CA SER A 91 -27.38 -3.97 -5.71
C SER A 91 -26.33 -5.08 -5.75
N TYR A 92 -25.85 -5.54 -4.58
CA TYR A 92 -24.64 -6.35 -4.50
C TYR A 92 -24.81 -7.71 -3.80
N ASP A 93 -25.88 -7.95 -3.01
CA ASP A 93 -26.08 -9.28 -2.43
C ASP A 93 -26.66 -10.26 -3.46
N THR A 94 -25.75 -11.03 -4.06
CA THR A 94 -26.12 -12.10 -5.00
C THR A 94 -26.68 -13.34 -4.30
N THR A 95 -26.44 -13.49 -3.00
CA THR A 95 -26.83 -14.67 -2.23
C THR A 95 -28.23 -14.56 -1.64
N LYS A 96 -28.76 -13.34 -1.54
CA LYS A 96 -30.02 -13.00 -0.85
C LYS A 96 -30.04 -13.42 0.61
N LYS A 97 -28.88 -13.47 1.25
CA LYS A 97 -28.70 -13.90 2.65
C LYS A 97 -28.44 -12.75 3.61
N VAL A 98 -28.18 -11.55 3.12
CA VAL A 98 -27.95 -10.39 3.98
C VAL A 98 -29.28 -9.87 4.45
N ALA A 99 -29.61 -10.17 5.71
CA ALA A 99 -30.73 -9.53 6.40
C ALA A 99 -30.24 -8.16 6.92
N TYR A 100 -31.03 -7.11 6.76
CA TYR A 100 -30.74 -5.80 7.33
C TYR A 100 -31.88 -5.31 8.20
N ASN A 101 -31.52 -4.52 9.21
CA ASN A 101 -32.49 -3.87 10.07
C ASN A 101 -32.77 -2.46 9.54
N PRO A 102 -34.00 -2.15 9.08
CA PRO A 102 -34.33 -0.82 8.57
C PRO A 102 -34.11 0.30 9.60
N ASN A 103 -34.23 0.00 10.89
CA ASN A 103 -34.00 0.97 11.96
C ASN A 103 -32.51 1.38 12.11
N GLU A 104 -31.60 0.61 11.56
CA GLU A 104 -30.16 0.90 11.54
C GLU A 104 -29.69 1.56 10.24
N ASP A 105 -30.58 1.68 9.24
CA ASP A 105 -30.31 2.21 7.90
C ASP A 105 -30.65 3.72 7.80
N LEU A 106 -30.07 4.50 8.72
CA LEU A 106 -30.38 5.93 8.86
C LEU A 106 -29.57 6.82 7.91
N PHE A 107 -28.37 6.40 7.53
CA PHE A 107 -27.42 7.13 6.67
C PHE A 107 -26.43 6.15 6.01
N ALA A 108 -25.66 6.65 5.04
CA ALA A 108 -24.68 5.83 4.31
C ALA A 108 -23.60 5.26 5.25
N LYS A 109 -23.42 3.94 5.24
CA LYS A 109 -22.40 3.23 6.05
C LYS A 109 -21.56 2.33 5.15
N TYR A 110 -20.23 2.36 5.31
CA TYR A 110 -19.30 1.50 4.60
C TYR A 110 -18.28 0.95 5.56
N CYS A 111 -18.05 -0.36 5.52
CA CYS A 111 -17.05 -1.01 6.35
C CYS A 111 -15.90 -1.55 5.49
N PHE A 112 -14.70 -1.23 5.95
CA PHE A 112 -13.43 -1.64 5.34
C PHE A 112 -12.79 -2.70 6.24
N LYS A 113 -13.00 -3.97 5.89
CA LYS A 113 -12.27 -5.07 6.52
C LYS A 113 -10.88 -5.11 5.91
N MET A 114 -9.91 -4.65 6.65
CA MET A 114 -8.50 -4.59 6.23
C MET A 114 -7.61 -5.16 7.33
N ALA A 115 -6.74 -6.10 6.97
CA ALA A 115 -5.82 -6.71 7.91
C ALA A 115 -4.96 -5.67 8.64
N THR A 116 -4.50 -6.01 9.84
CA THR A 116 -3.61 -5.13 10.61
C THR A 116 -2.30 -4.91 9.85
N GLY A 117 -1.79 -3.68 9.85
CA GLY A 117 -0.54 -3.34 9.14
C GLY A 117 -0.71 -2.94 7.68
N THR A 118 -1.92 -3.01 7.10
CA THR A 118 -2.20 -2.65 5.70
C THR A 118 -2.40 -1.15 5.47
N GLY A 119 -2.33 -0.33 6.53
CA GLY A 119 -2.41 1.13 6.44
C GLY A 119 -3.83 1.69 6.40
N LYS A 120 -4.71 1.23 7.28
CA LYS A 120 -6.08 1.78 7.46
C LYS A 120 -6.08 3.31 7.57
N THR A 121 -5.18 3.89 8.36
CA THR A 121 -5.06 5.35 8.52
C THR A 121 -4.80 6.08 7.19
N LYS A 122 -4.02 5.48 6.26
CA LYS A 122 -3.80 6.06 4.93
C LYS A 122 -5.10 6.14 4.12
N VAL A 123 -5.95 5.12 4.21
CA VAL A 123 -7.27 5.12 3.56
C VAL A 123 -8.19 6.17 4.17
N MET A 124 -8.16 6.33 5.51
CA MET A 124 -8.90 7.42 6.19
C MET A 124 -8.46 8.78 5.67
N SER A 125 -7.15 9.02 5.55
CA SER A 125 -6.61 10.29 5.05
C SER A 125 -7.01 10.56 3.60
N LEU A 126 -6.97 9.54 2.74
CA LEU A 126 -7.45 9.64 1.35
C LEU A 126 -8.94 9.99 1.28
N ALA A 127 -9.76 9.35 2.12
CA ALA A 127 -11.22 9.59 2.18
C ALA A 127 -11.54 11.01 2.67
N ILE A 128 -10.80 11.51 3.66
CA ILE A 128 -10.92 12.89 4.17
C ILE A 128 -10.60 13.89 3.06
N VAL A 129 -9.46 13.72 2.39
CA VAL A 129 -9.02 14.62 1.32
C VAL A 129 -10.02 14.62 0.17
N TRP A 130 -10.47 13.45 -0.28
CA TRP A 130 -11.46 13.33 -1.33
C TRP A 130 -12.77 14.05 -0.99
N SER A 131 -13.35 13.74 0.18
CA SER A 131 -14.63 14.31 0.58
C SER A 131 -14.54 15.83 0.78
N PHE A 132 -13.45 16.29 1.39
CA PHE A 132 -13.21 17.73 1.60
C PHE A 132 -13.16 18.51 0.27
N PHE A 133 -12.38 18.02 -0.70
CA PHE A 133 -12.29 18.73 -1.98
C PHE A 133 -13.56 18.63 -2.83
N LYS A 134 -14.30 17.53 -2.72
CA LYS A 134 -15.65 17.45 -3.31
C LYS A 134 -16.58 18.52 -2.77
N ASN A 135 -16.55 18.76 -1.45
CA ASN A 135 -17.36 19.79 -0.85
C ASN A 135 -16.87 21.20 -1.24
N VAL A 136 -15.55 21.45 -1.13
CA VAL A 136 -15.00 22.82 -1.26
C VAL A 136 -14.83 23.25 -2.72
N ILE A 137 -14.39 22.36 -3.62
CA ILE A 137 -14.13 22.68 -5.03
C ILE A 137 -15.41 22.50 -5.85
N ASP A 138 -16.05 21.31 -5.77
CA ASP A 138 -17.26 21.02 -6.53
C ASP A 138 -18.51 21.68 -5.91
N LYS A 139 -18.39 22.20 -4.68
CA LYS A 139 -19.48 22.79 -3.88
C LYS A 139 -20.65 21.82 -3.65
N ASP A 140 -20.32 20.53 -3.54
CA ASP A 140 -21.29 19.48 -3.35
C ASP A 140 -21.48 19.17 -1.85
N THR A 141 -22.59 19.63 -1.30
CA THR A 141 -22.91 19.50 0.14
C THR A 141 -23.28 18.08 0.57
N ASP A 142 -23.42 17.13 -0.35
CA ASP A 142 -23.52 15.70 -0.03
C ASP A 142 -22.23 15.14 0.57
N TYR A 143 -21.11 15.85 0.42
CA TYR A 143 -19.80 15.44 0.92
C TYR A 143 -19.43 16.20 2.18
N ALA A 144 -18.69 15.52 3.06
CA ALA A 144 -18.23 16.12 4.31
C ALA A 144 -16.99 16.99 4.10
N ARG A 145 -16.94 18.11 4.82
CA ARG A 145 -15.73 18.87 5.09
C ARG A 145 -15.31 18.83 6.56
N ASN A 146 -16.20 18.34 7.40
CA ASN A 146 -15.95 18.11 8.83
C ASN A 146 -15.95 16.61 9.10
N PHE A 147 -15.03 16.13 9.93
CA PHE A 147 -14.81 14.70 10.18
C PHE A 147 -14.68 14.44 11.66
N LEU A 148 -15.53 13.56 12.20
CA LEU A 148 -15.41 13.07 13.56
C LEU A 148 -14.74 11.69 13.53
N ILE A 149 -13.50 11.62 13.97
CA ILE A 149 -12.73 10.37 14.09
C ILE A 149 -12.86 9.86 15.53
N LEU A 150 -13.39 8.67 15.66
CA LEU A 150 -13.63 8.01 16.94
C LEU A 150 -12.65 6.85 17.16
N ALA A 151 -11.93 6.91 18.28
CA ALA A 151 -11.04 5.87 18.75
C ALA A 151 -11.67 5.10 19.92
N PRO A 152 -11.53 3.75 20.00
CA PRO A 152 -12.14 2.94 21.06
C PRO A 152 -11.51 3.20 22.44
N ASN A 153 -10.23 3.45 22.49
CA ASN A 153 -9.48 3.58 23.71
C ASN A 153 -8.33 4.60 23.57
N ILE A 154 -7.69 4.91 24.68
CA ILE A 154 -6.61 5.90 24.74
C ILE A 154 -5.42 5.50 23.85
N ALA A 155 -5.09 4.23 23.76
CA ALA A 155 -3.94 3.78 23.00
C ALA A 155 -4.13 3.97 21.47
N VAL A 156 -5.33 3.68 20.95
CA VAL A 156 -5.69 3.95 19.55
C VAL A 156 -5.78 5.46 19.29
N PHE A 157 -6.37 6.21 20.24
CA PHE A 157 -6.42 7.67 20.18
C PHE A 157 -5.02 8.28 20.05
N GLU A 158 -4.09 7.88 20.90
CA GLU A 158 -2.73 8.43 20.90
C GLU A 158 -1.94 8.07 19.62
N ARG A 159 -2.21 6.91 19.04
CA ARG A 159 -1.67 6.53 17.73
C ARG A 159 -2.22 7.43 16.63
N LEU A 160 -3.54 7.58 16.54
CA LEU A 160 -4.18 8.45 15.56
C LEU A 160 -3.79 9.91 15.77
N LYS A 161 -3.64 10.33 17.03
CA LYS A 161 -3.14 11.66 17.36
C LYS A 161 -1.78 11.90 16.71
N SER A 162 -0.86 10.94 16.75
CA SER A 162 0.46 11.12 16.12
C SER A 162 0.40 11.29 14.59
N ASP A 163 -0.61 10.74 13.93
CA ASP A 163 -0.79 10.87 12.48
C ASP A 163 -1.52 12.17 12.11
N PHE A 164 -2.52 12.57 12.89
CA PHE A 164 -3.40 13.69 12.58
C PHE A 164 -3.09 14.99 13.32
N GLU A 165 -2.29 14.97 14.39
CA GLU A 165 -1.91 16.17 15.14
C GLU A 165 -1.21 17.17 14.22
N ASN A 166 -1.67 18.41 14.24
CA ASN A 166 -1.19 19.48 13.34
C ASN A 166 -1.23 19.12 11.83
N GLY A 167 -1.99 18.10 11.44
CA GLY A 167 -2.08 17.66 10.06
C GLY A 167 -0.84 16.95 9.52
N GLU A 168 -0.02 16.35 10.38
CA GLU A 168 1.26 15.73 10.01
C GLU A 168 1.14 14.81 8.78
N VAL A 169 0.14 13.93 8.75
CA VAL A 169 -0.06 13.00 7.63
C VAL A 169 -0.33 13.71 6.30
N PHE A 170 -0.98 14.88 6.32
CA PHE A 170 -1.31 15.64 5.12
C PHE A 170 -0.13 16.44 4.57
N HIS A 171 0.90 16.62 5.37
CA HIS A 171 2.17 17.27 4.97
C HIS A 171 3.23 16.25 4.58
N THR A 172 3.24 15.08 5.21
CA THR A 172 4.26 14.05 4.97
C THR A 172 3.94 13.14 3.79
N ASP A 173 2.67 12.82 3.59
CA ASP A 173 2.23 11.95 2.50
C ASP A 173 1.79 12.75 1.27
N PRO A 174 1.93 12.20 0.06
CA PRO A 174 1.44 12.83 -1.16
C PRO A 174 -0.10 12.69 -1.27
N LEU A 175 -0.81 13.46 -0.45
CA LEU A 175 -2.27 13.42 -0.37
C LEU A 175 -2.93 14.53 -1.18
N ILE A 176 -2.29 15.70 -1.26
CA ILE A 176 -2.88 16.92 -1.79
C ILE A 176 -2.09 17.36 -3.03
N PRO A 177 -2.72 17.37 -4.23
CA PRO A 177 -2.10 17.94 -5.43
C PRO A 177 -1.70 19.40 -5.23
N GLU A 178 -0.65 19.84 -5.90
CA GLU A 178 -0.13 21.21 -5.80
C GLU A 178 -1.22 22.24 -6.13
N ASP A 179 -2.02 21.99 -7.18
CA ASP A 179 -3.13 22.84 -7.60
C ASP A 179 -4.25 22.95 -6.55
N PHE A 180 -4.36 21.98 -5.64
CA PHE A 180 -5.40 21.95 -4.61
C PHE A 180 -4.94 22.52 -3.26
N GLN A 181 -3.64 22.79 -3.09
CA GLN A 181 -3.09 23.26 -1.81
C GLN A 181 -3.74 24.57 -1.33
N ASN A 182 -4.04 25.49 -2.23
CA ASN A 182 -4.68 26.77 -1.89
C ASN A 182 -6.14 26.61 -1.39
N TYR A 183 -6.76 25.48 -1.64
CA TYR A 183 -8.11 25.18 -1.15
C TYR A 183 -8.09 24.42 0.18
N TRP A 184 -6.93 23.80 0.54
CA TRP A 184 -6.79 23.05 1.77
C TRP A 184 -6.68 23.98 2.98
N ASP A 185 -7.76 24.03 3.76
CA ASP A 185 -7.86 24.84 4.97
C ASP A 185 -8.61 24.01 6.02
N MET A 186 -7.83 23.24 6.80
CA MET A 186 -8.34 22.25 7.74
C MET A 186 -7.82 22.55 9.14
N ASP A 187 -8.73 22.61 10.11
CA ASP A 187 -8.41 22.68 11.54
C ASP A 187 -8.40 21.29 12.17
N PHE A 188 -7.59 21.12 13.21
CA PHE A 188 -7.39 19.84 13.88
C PHE A 188 -7.74 19.96 15.36
N ALA A 189 -8.95 19.55 15.73
CA ALA A 189 -9.41 19.58 17.12
C ALA A 189 -9.07 18.26 17.81
N MET A 190 -8.01 18.26 18.61
CA MET A 190 -7.53 17.10 19.37
C MET A 190 -8.05 17.15 20.80
N ALA A 191 -9.04 16.35 21.11
CA ALA A 191 -9.62 16.10 22.42
C ALA A 191 -10.16 17.30 23.20
N ASP A 192 -9.48 18.44 23.24
CA ASP A 192 -9.82 19.55 24.14
C ASP A 192 -9.59 20.95 23.53
N GLU A 193 -9.08 21.07 22.30
CA GLU A 193 -8.71 22.38 21.72
C GLU A 193 -9.30 22.60 20.34
N ILE A 194 -10.09 23.64 20.17
CA ILE A 194 -10.48 24.17 18.87
C ILE A 194 -9.58 25.36 18.59
N THR A 195 -8.69 25.24 17.62
CA THR A 195 -7.63 26.23 17.36
C THR A 195 -8.04 27.31 16.36
N ASN A 196 -8.82 26.95 15.33
CA ASN A 196 -9.23 27.90 14.28
C ASN A 196 -10.73 27.78 13.94
N ARG A 197 -11.54 28.69 14.46
CA ARG A 197 -13.00 28.71 14.21
C ARG A 197 -13.38 29.09 12.77
N PHE A 198 -12.47 29.61 11.98
CA PHE A 198 -12.73 30.11 10.62
C PHE A 198 -12.24 29.15 9.52
N ALA A 199 -11.66 28.01 9.86
CA ALA A 199 -11.23 27.02 8.88
C ALA A 199 -12.41 26.50 8.05
N LYS A 200 -12.16 26.18 6.77
CA LYS A 200 -13.17 25.64 5.86
C LYS A 200 -13.65 24.25 6.29
N GLY A 201 -12.79 23.46 6.89
CA GLY A 201 -13.12 22.15 7.41
C GLY A 201 -12.44 21.85 8.72
N ARG A 202 -12.87 20.79 9.40
CA ARG A 202 -12.31 20.40 10.69
C ARG A 202 -12.28 18.90 10.87
N ILE A 203 -11.19 18.42 11.48
CA ILE A 203 -11.06 17.03 11.96
C ILE A 203 -11.13 17.07 13.48
N TYR A 204 -12.16 16.41 14.02
CA TYR A 204 -12.30 16.13 15.45
C TYR A 204 -11.79 14.74 15.73
N LEU A 205 -10.77 14.59 16.54
CA LEU A 205 -10.28 13.31 17.02
C LEU A 205 -10.56 13.15 18.51
N THR A 206 -11.34 12.14 18.86
CA THR A 206 -11.71 11.90 20.25
C THR A 206 -11.71 10.42 20.61
N ASN A 207 -11.65 10.16 21.93
CA ASN A 207 -11.75 8.83 22.50
C ASN A 207 -13.12 8.65 23.17
N VAL A 208 -13.78 7.58 22.82
CA VAL A 208 -15.12 7.25 23.32
C VAL A 208 -15.14 7.11 24.85
N GLN A 209 -14.08 6.57 25.47
CA GLN A 209 -14.02 6.42 26.94
C GLN A 209 -14.02 7.77 27.67
N LYS A 210 -13.30 8.77 27.18
CA LYS A 210 -13.28 10.13 27.75
C LYS A 210 -14.66 10.81 27.69
N LEU A 211 -15.48 10.42 26.72
CA LEU A 211 -16.83 10.94 26.56
C LEU A 211 -17.80 10.42 27.65
N TYR A 212 -17.44 9.32 28.34
CA TYR A 212 -18.29 8.65 29.31
C TYR A 212 -17.93 8.82 30.77
N GLU A 213 -16.64 9.01 31.07
CA GLU A 213 -16.18 9.07 32.46
C GLU A 213 -16.75 10.27 33.22
N ARG A 214 -17.25 11.30 32.53
CA ARG A 214 -17.80 12.50 33.13
C ARG A 214 -19.32 12.51 33.34
N ASN A 215 -20.10 11.64 32.71
CA ASN A 215 -21.52 11.53 33.03
C ASN A 215 -21.82 10.80 34.35
N ASN A 216 -20.81 10.15 34.96
CA ASN A 216 -20.91 9.54 36.28
C ASN A 216 -20.44 10.44 37.43
N SER A 217 -20.02 11.68 37.18
CA SER A 217 -19.59 12.62 38.20
C SER A 217 -20.77 13.25 39.00
N GLN A 218 -21.95 12.65 38.99
CA GLN A 218 -22.99 12.96 39.97
C GLN A 218 -22.70 12.39 41.36
N ASP A 219 -21.66 11.56 41.53
CA ASP A 219 -21.12 11.21 42.86
C ASP A 219 -20.12 12.27 43.33
N LEU A 220 -20.65 13.41 43.75
CA LEU A 220 -19.93 14.39 44.52
C LEU A 220 -19.34 13.71 45.78
N ASN A 221 -18.04 13.88 45.99
CA ASN A 221 -17.37 13.48 47.21
C ASN A 221 -18.20 13.93 48.43
N PRO A 222 -18.37 13.12 49.47
CA PRO A 222 -19.13 13.51 50.68
C PRO A 222 -18.70 14.87 51.30
N ILE A 223 -17.47 15.27 51.07
CA ILE A 223 -16.91 16.56 51.52
C ILE A 223 -17.39 17.74 50.68
N GLU A 224 -17.55 17.57 49.36
CA GLU A 224 -18.07 18.64 48.46
C GLU A 224 -19.57 18.88 48.67
N LYS A 225 -20.31 17.87 49.14
CA LYS A 225 -21.71 18.02 49.54
C LYS A 225 -21.90 18.92 50.78
N ILE A 226 -20.84 19.06 51.59
CA ILE A 226 -20.92 19.80 52.85
C ILE A 226 -20.43 21.26 52.70
N ILE A 227 -19.55 21.54 51.76
CA ILE A 227 -18.87 22.86 51.62
C ILE A 227 -19.60 23.81 50.65
N GLY A 228 -20.57 23.32 49.87
CA GLY A 228 -21.44 24.21 49.07
C GLY A 228 -20.73 25.11 48.08
N THR A 229 -19.61 24.70 47.49
CA THR A 229 -18.94 25.44 46.41
C THR A 229 -19.73 25.24 45.10
N LYS A 230 -20.33 26.34 44.64
CA LYS A 230 -20.86 26.38 43.27
C LYS A 230 -19.75 26.03 42.29
N PRO A 231 -19.90 25.04 41.45
CA PRO A 231 -18.96 24.83 40.34
C PRO A 231 -19.06 26.04 39.43
N ILE A 232 -17.96 26.68 39.12
CA ILE A 232 -17.85 27.52 37.97
C ILE A 232 -18.16 26.58 36.79
N GLU A 233 -19.23 26.86 36.03
CA GLU A 233 -19.61 26.16 34.84
C GLU A 233 -18.54 26.35 33.76
N THR A 234 -17.42 25.69 33.88
CA THR A 234 -16.53 25.44 32.72
C THR A 234 -17.15 24.28 31.97
N LYS A 235 -17.78 24.58 30.83
CA LYS A 235 -18.21 23.55 29.88
C LYS A 235 -17.06 22.56 29.69
N SER A 236 -17.37 21.26 29.83
CA SER A 236 -16.32 20.25 29.61
C SER A 236 -15.86 20.34 28.15
N ALA A 237 -14.61 20.03 27.87
CA ALA A 237 -14.08 20.00 26.50
C ALA A 237 -14.91 19.10 25.57
N TYR A 238 -15.51 18.05 26.13
CA TYR A 238 -16.51 17.22 25.43
C TYR A 238 -17.73 17.99 24.97
N GLU A 239 -18.33 18.80 25.86
CA GLU A 239 -19.51 19.61 25.51
C GLU A 239 -19.18 20.65 24.43
N LEU A 240 -17.95 21.16 24.41
CA LEU A 240 -17.49 22.07 23.38
C LEU A 240 -17.39 21.37 22.03
N ILE A 241 -16.74 20.21 21.97
CA ILE A 241 -16.62 19.41 20.73
C ILE A 241 -17.99 18.92 20.28
N PHE A 242 -18.82 18.42 21.20
CA PHE A 242 -20.13 17.92 20.89
C PHE A 242 -21.04 19.01 20.33
N ASN A 243 -21.07 20.19 20.94
CA ASN A 243 -21.84 21.32 20.45
C ASN A 243 -21.32 21.81 19.09
N ASP A 244 -20.01 21.90 18.91
CA ASP A 244 -19.40 22.33 17.64
C ASP A 244 -19.67 21.30 16.52
N VAL A 245 -19.65 20.00 16.82
CA VAL A 245 -20.06 18.92 15.93
C VAL A 245 -21.54 19.06 15.54
N ILE A 246 -22.44 19.29 16.49
CA ILE A 246 -23.89 19.47 16.22
C ILE A 246 -24.16 20.74 15.44
N GLU A 247 -23.44 21.83 15.72
CA GLU A 247 -23.56 23.08 14.99
C GLU A 247 -22.97 23.00 13.58
N SER A 248 -22.01 22.11 13.35
CA SER A 248 -21.37 21.96 12.04
C SER A 248 -22.37 21.46 10.99
N ASN A 249 -22.05 21.73 9.73
CA ASN A 249 -22.72 21.12 8.60
C ASN A 249 -21.74 20.14 7.93
N ASP A 250 -22.25 19.26 7.07
CA ASP A 250 -21.44 18.46 6.17
C ASP A 250 -20.41 17.60 6.94
N ILE A 251 -20.87 16.78 7.88
CA ILE A 251 -20.02 15.94 8.72
C ILE A 251 -20.03 14.46 8.29
N ALA A 252 -18.88 13.82 8.40
CA ALA A 252 -18.73 12.37 8.29
C ALA A 252 -18.15 11.78 9.58
N ILE A 253 -18.54 10.54 9.89
CA ILE A 253 -18.05 9.77 11.03
C ILE A 253 -17.02 8.76 10.52
N ILE A 254 -15.89 8.64 11.19
CA ILE A 254 -14.83 7.66 10.89
C ILE A 254 -14.51 6.90 12.17
N ASN A 255 -14.77 5.61 12.17
CA ASN A 255 -14.50 4.72 13.30
C ASN A 255 -13.26 3.86 13.02
N ASP A 256 -12.21 3.99 13.83
CA ASP A 256 -11.11 3.05 13.82
C ASP A 256 -11.37 1.93 14.84
N GLU A 257 -10.96 0.70 14.50
CA GLU A 257 -11.27 -0.54 15.21
C GLU A 257 -12.78 -0.67 15.51
N ALA A 258 -13.58 -0.46 14.47
CA ALA A 258 -15.04 -0.31 14.53
C ALA A 258 -15.80 -1.51 15.11
N HIS A 259 -15.17 -2.67 15.29
CA HIS A 259 -15.80 -3.82 15.97
C HIS A 259 -16.22 -3.51 17.41
N HIS A 260 -15.69 -2.46 18.03
CA HIS A 260 -16.13 -1.97 19.33
C HIS A 260 -17.42 -1.11 19.26
N VAL A 261 -17.79 -0.59 18.10
CA VAL A 261 -18.98 0.29 17.95
C VAL A 261 -20.28 -0.47 18.21
N TRP A 262 -20.29 -1.76 17.92
CA TRP A 262 -21.52 -2.57 17.82
C TRP A 262 -21.73 -3.53 18.98
N ASP A 263 -21.20 -3.21 20.13
CA ASP A 263 -21.68 -3.78 21.37
C ASP A 263 -22.93 -2.99 21.78
N SER A 264 -24.09 -3.63 21.81
CA SER A 264 -25.38 -2.98 22.08
C SER A 264 -25.49 -2.37 23.48
N GLU A 265 -24.65 -2.83 24.40
CA GLU A 265 -24.47 -2.26 25.72
C GLU A 265 -23.44 -1.12 25.74
N LEU A 266 -22.63 -0.98 24.68
CA LEU A 266 -21.64 0.07 24.60
C LEU A 266 -22.27 1.38 24.15
N LYS A 267 -22.00 2.38 24.94
CA LYS A 267 -22.41 3.75 24.78
C LYS A 267 -21.95 4.40 23.46
N TRP A 268 -21.06 3.77 22.69
CA TRP A 268 -20.53 4.28 21.42
C TRP A 268 -21.60 4.39 20.33
N ASN A 269 -22.36 3.33 20.11
CA ASN A 269 -23.49 3.38 19.16
C ASN A 269 -24.53 4.40 19.60
N GLN A 270 -24.79 4.47 20.92
CA GLN A 270 -25.68 5.49 21.49
C GLN A 270 -25.18 6.90 21.23
N LEU A 271 -23.88 7.14 21.31
CA LEU A 271 -23.31 8.46 21.02
C LEU A 271 -23.56 8.87 19.55
N ILE A 272 -23.23 7.98 18.60
CA ILE A 272 -23.44 8.27 17.17
C ILE A 272 -24.93 8.51 16.90
N ASN A 273 -25.83 7.71 17.50
CA ASN A 273 -27.26 7.89 17.37
C ASN A 273 -27.74 9.20 18.00
N ASN A 274 -27.24 9.59 19.17
CA ASN A 274 -27.60 10.86 19.81
C ASN A 274 -27.15 12.07 18.98
N ILE A 275 -25.96 12.01 18.37
CA ILE A 275 -25.50 13.04 17.45
C ILE A 275 -26.43 13.06 16.23
N TYR A 276 -26.73 11.91 15.64
CA TYR A 276 -27.61 11.82 14.50
C TYR A 276 -29.03 12.36 14.77
N GLU A 277 -29.62 12.00 15.91
CA GLU A 277 -30.94 12.52 16.33
C GLU A 277 -30.93 14.04 16.47
N SER A 278 -29.87 14.60 17.02
CA SER A 278 -29.71 16.06 17.13
C SER A 278 -29.57 16.71 15.75
N PHE A 279 -28.86 16.09 14.83
CA PHE A 279 -28.74 16.49 13.43
C PHE A 279 -30.08 16.42 12.69
N SER A 280 -30.79 15.29 12.82
CA SER A 280 -32.09 15.06 12.19
C SER A 280 -33.13 16.09 12.58
N LYS A 281 -33.16 16.51 13.86
CA LYS A 281 -34.04 17.57 14.36
C LYS A 281 -33.82 18.89 13.64
N SER A 282 -32.62 19.13 13.15
CA SER A 282 -32.24 20.32 12.36
C SER A 282 -32.34 20.12 10.85
N GLY A 283 -32.91 19.00 10.40
CA GLY A 283 -33.02 18.65 8.97
C GLY A 283 -31.69 18.26 8.31
N LYS A 284 -30.65 17.92 9.09
CA LYS A 284 -29.33 17.53 8.63
C LYS A 284 -29.15 16.02 8.69
N THR A 285 -28.19 15.49 7.95
CA THR A 285 -27.78 14.09 8.02
C THR A 285 -26.26 13.99 7.94
N PHE A 286 -25.70 12.84 8.35
CA PHE A 286 -24.30 12.55 8.07
C PHE A 286 -24.10 12.32 6.57
N ALA A 287 -23.00 12.81 6.04
CA ALA A 287 -22.59 12.48 4.68
C ALA A 287 -22.39 10.95 4.57
N PHE A 288 -21.58 10.38 5.46
CA PHE A 288 -21.38 8.95 5.57
C PHE A 288 -20.72 8.57 6.91
N GLN A 289 -20.78 7.26 7.20
CA GLN A 289 -19.96 6.62 8.24
C GLN A 289 -19.02 5.62 7.59
N LEU A 290 -17.75 5.69 7.96
CA LEU A 290 -16.70 4.76 7.54
C LEU A 290 -16.22 3.96 8.74
N ASP A 291 -16.32 2.65 8.67
CA ASP A 291 -15.93 1.71 9.72
C ASP A 291 -14.68 0.95 9.28
N PHE A 292 -13.57 1.11 9.99
CA PHE A 292 -12.33 0.41 9.72
C PHE A 292 -12.07 -0.64 10.80
N SER A 293 -11.88 -1.90 10.40
CA SER A 293 -11.53 -2.99 11.31
C SER A 293 -10.85 -4.13 10.57
N ALA A 294 -9.96 -4.85 11.23
CA ALA A 294 -9.46 -6.13 10.74
C ALA A 294 -10.51 -7.24 10.92
N THR A 295 -11.34 -7.13 11.97
CA THR A 295 -12.31 -8.15 12.39
C THR A 295 -13.69 -7.53 12.63
N PRO A 296 -14.38 -7.05 11.57
CA PRO A 296 -15.67 -6.36 11.71
C PRO A 296 -16.80 -7.34 12.05
N LYS A 297 -16.81 -7.82 13.29
CA LYS A 297 -17.84 -8.68 13.85
C LYS A 297 -18.56 -7.96 14.97
N ARG A 298 -19.86 -8.18 15.05
CA ARG A 298 -20.68 -7.74 16.18
C ARG A 298 -20.33 -8.60 17.40
N GLN A 299 -20.10 -7.99 18.53
CA GLN A 299 -19.73 -8.72 19.75
C GLN A 299 -20.93 -9.49 20.35
N ASP A 300 -22.15 -8.95 20.18
CA ASP A 300 -23.39 -9.55 20.67
C ASP A 300 -23.78 -10.84 19.94
N THR A 301 -23.65 -10.88 18.63
CA THR A 301 -24.09 -11.99 17.76
C THR A 301 -22.95 -12.76 17.13
N GLY A 302 -21.71 -12.25 17.16
CA GLY A 302 -20.58 -12.81 16.43
C GLY A 302 -20.69 -12.72 14.90
N SER A 303 -21.76 -12.09 14.38
CA SER A 303 -22.01 -11.93 12.96
C SER A 303 -21.14 -10.84 12.35
N LEU A 304 -20.77 -10.99 11.08
CA LEU A 304 -20.08 -9.94 10.33
C LEU A 304 -20.98 -8.71 10.14
N PHE A 305 -20.37 -7.53 10.03
CA PHE A 305 -21.06 -6.32 9.63
C PHE A 305 -21.67 -6.47 8.24
N GLN A 306 -22.90 -6.01 8.08
CA GLN A 306 -23.65 -6.17 6.84
C GLN A 306 -23.20 -5.23 5.71
N TRP A 307 -22.51 -4.15 6.06
CA TRP A 307 -22.01 -3.13 5.12
C TRP A 307 -20.51 -3.23 4.85
N ILE A 308 -19.94 -4.44 4.89
CA ILE A 308 -18.56 -4.67 4.46
C ILE A 308 -18.51 -4.53 2.94
N VAL A 309 -17.77 -3.53 2.46
CA VAL A 309 -17.61 -3.23 1.03
C VAL A 309 -16.20 -3.54 0.52
N VAL A 310 -15.22 -3.63 1.42
CA VAL A 310 -13.84 -4.04 1.14
C VAL A 310 -13.47 -5.15 2.11
N ASP A 311 -12.81 -6.19 1.58
CA ASP A 311 -12.31 -7.31 2.37
C ASP A 311 -10.90 -7.67 1.89
N TYR A 312 -9.88 -7.19 2.63
CA TYR A 312 -8.48 -7.49 2.37
C TYR A 312 -7.91 -8.33 3.50
N HIS A 313 -7.85 -9.64 3.26
CA HIS A 313 -7.45 -10.63 4.24
C HIS A 313 -5.96 -10.54 4.61
N LEU A 314 -5.63 -11.05 5.80
CA LEU A 314 -4.24 -11.18 6.25
C LEU A 314 -3.41 -12.06 5.29
N MET A 315 -4.01 -13.10 4.71
CA MET A 315 -3.38 -13.93 3.68
C MET A 315 -2.95 -13.08 2.46
N ASP A 316 -3.82 -12.20 1.98
CA ASP A 316 -3.51 -11.34 0.84
C ASP A 316 -2.38 -10.35 1.21
N ALA A 317 -2.39 -9.83 2.44
CA ALA A 317 -1.35 -8.94 2.94
C ALA A 317 0.03 -9.64 3.02
N ILE A 318 0.06 -10.90 3.47
CA ILE A 318 1.27 -11.72 3.50
C ILE A 318 1.75 -12.04 2.07
N LYS A 319 0.86 -12.54 1.22
CA LYS A 319 1.20 -12.88 -0.17
C LYS A 319 1.76 -11.67 -0.93
N ASN A 320 1.20 -10.50 -0.70
CA ASN A 320 1.61 -9.26 -1.37
C ASN A 320 2.76 -8.54 -0.67
N VAL A 321 3.35 -9.15 0.35
CA VAL A 321 4.48 -8.56 1.10
C VAL A 321 4.15 -7.18 1.68
N VAL A 322 2.90 -6.95 2.05
CA VAL A 322 2.46 -5.75 2.77
C VAL A 322 2.80 -5.86 4.26
N VAL A 323 2.88 -7.09 4.75
CA VAL A 323 3.26 -7.43 6.13
C VAL A 323 4.30 -8.55 6.12
N LYS A 324 4.94 -8.78 7.28
CA LYS A 324 5.89 -9.89 7.48
C LYS A 324 5.20 -11.24 7.27
N THR A 325 5.97 -12.21 6.80
CA THR A 325 5.52 -13.60 6.72
C THR A 325 5.73 -14.30 8.07
N PRO A 326 4.69 -14.82 8.72
CA PRO A 326 4.84 -15.61 9.92
C PRO A 326 5.46 -16.99 9.58
N ILE A 327 6.42 -17.42 10.38
CA ILE A 327 7.07 -18.73 10.30
C ILE A 327 6.97 -19.40 11.67
N ILE A 328 6.44 -20.61 11.71
CA ILE A 328 6.45 -21.41 12.93
C ILE A 328 7.77 -22.17 13.01
N ALA A 329 8.42 -22.01 14.14
CA ALA A 329 9.70 -22.65 14.41
C ALA A 329 9.55 -23.80 15.42
N ASP A 330 9.76 -25.01 14.95
CA ASP A 330 9.71 -26.21 15.76
C ASP A 330 11.07 -26.44 16.46
N ILE A 331 11.04 -26.57 17.76
CA ILE A 331 12.22 -26.84 18.57
C ILE A 331 12.33 -28.37 18.80
N GLU A 332 13.41 -28.95 18.31
CA GLU A 332 13.63 -30.40 18.50
C GLU A 332 13.74 -30.74 19.99
N ASN A 333 12.93 -31.70 20.45
CA ASN A 333 12.90 -32.17 21.83
C ASN A 333 12.52 -31.14 22.89
N ALA A 334 11.92 -30.01 22.51
CA ALA A 334 11.42 -29.05 23.47
C ALA A 334 10.32 -29.66 24.35
N ARG A 335 10.38 -29.38 25.64
CA ARG A 335 9.40 -29.89 26.59
C ARG A 335 9.08 -28.83 27.65
N GLU A 336 7.86 -28.90 28.16
CA GLU A 336 7.49 -28.17 29.34
C GLU A 336 7.96 -28.93 30.59
N ILE A 337 8.85 -28.29 31.35
CA ILE A 337 9.36 -28.88 32.59
C ILE A 337 8.32 -28.69 33.68
N PRO A 338 7.89 -29.73 34.43
CA PRO A 338 6.97 -29.54 35.54
C PRO A 338 7.57 -28.61 36.60
N SER A 339 7.08 -27.37 36.65
CA SER A 339 7.53 -26.35 37.61
C SER A 339 6.43 -25.32 37.87
N SER A 340 6.37 -24.78 39.07
CA SER A 340 5.52 -23.64 39.41
C SER A 340 6.08 -22.32 38.89
N ARG A 341 7.34 -22.29 38.48
CA ARG A 341 8.03 -21.12 37.91
C ARG A 341 8.07 -21.19 36.40
N ALA A 342 7.60 -20.14 35.74
CA ALA A 342 7.49 -20.04 34.30
C ALA A 342 8.85 -20.08 33.58
N ASP A 343 9.89 -19.46 34.15
CA ASP A 343 11.24 -19.45 33.61
C ASP A 343 11.92 -20.84 33.60
N ILE A 344 11.48 -21.73 34.46
CA ILE A 344 11.90 -23.15 34.48
C ILE A 344 10.99 -23.96 33.55
N LYS A 345 9.68 -23.79 33.70
CA LYS A 345 8.67 -24.53 32.92
C LYS A 345 8.89 -24.40 31.41
N TYR A 346 9.14 -23.18 30.93
CA TYR A 346 9.25 -22.87 29.50
C TYR A 346 10.70 -22.59 29.05
N ARG A 347 11.68 -23.12 29.75
CA ARG A 347 13.10 -22.84 29.51
C ARG A 347 13.52 -23.04 28.07
N ASP A 348 13.15 -24.16 27.46
CA ASP A 348 13.57 -24.51 26.10
C ASP A 348 13.06 -23.50 25.07
N TYR A 349 11.82 -23.03 25.21
CA TYR A 349 11.21 -22.03 24.34
C TYR A 349 11.83 -20.63 24.52
N ILE A 350 12.11 -20.24 25.77
CA ILE A 350 12.73 -18.94 26.08
C ILE A 350 14.15 -18.91 25.48
N GLU A 351 14.94 -19.95 25.67
CA GLU A 351 16.31 -20.02 25.15
C GLU A 351 16.34 -20.08 23.61
N ALA A 352 15.38 -20.75 22.95
CA ALA A 352 15.27 -20.76 21.50
C ALA A 352 14.96 -19.36 20.96
N GLY A 353 14.02 -18.64 21.59
CA GLY A 353 13.74 -17.26 21.23
C GLY A 353 14.94 -16.33 21.36
N ILE A 354 15.74 -16.51 22.43
CA ILE A 354 16.99 -15.76 22.66
C ILE A 354 18.03 -16.09 21.58
N ARG A 355 18.28 -17.36 21.30
CA ARG A 355 19.24 -17.76 20.25
C ARG A 355 18.84 -17.17 18.91
N ARG A 356 17.54 -17.16 18.58
CA ARG A 356 17.05 -16.61 17.33
C ARG A 356 17.18 -15.08 17.28
N LEU A 357 16.87 -14.39 18.37
CA LEU A 357 17.08 -12.94 18.50
C LEU A 357 18.54 -12.58 18.24
N ASN A 358 19.49 -13.31 18.84
CA ASN A 358 20.91 -13.05 18.69
C ASN A 358 21.37 -13.17 17.22
N LYS A 359 20.84 -14.15 16.48
CA LYS A 359 21.07 -14.23 15.02
C LYS A 359 20.57 -12.99 14.29
N TYR A 360 19.37 -12.49 14.63
CA TYR A 360 18.86 -11.25 14.03
C TYR A 360 19.69 -10.02 14.44
N ILE A 361 20.15 -9.93 15.70
CA ILE A 361 21.01 -8.81 16.15
C ILE A 361 22.27 -8.75 15.29
N GLU A 362 22.96 -9.86 15.10
CA GLU A 362 24.16 -9.93 14.25
C GLU A 362 23.86 -9.49 12.81
N LYS A 363 22.76 -9.97 12.24
CA LYS A 363 22.37 -9.68 10.86
C LYS A 363 21.89 -8.25 10.65
N TYR A 364 21.24 -7.65 11.65
CA TYR A 364 20.64 -6.31 11.53
C TYR A 364 21.60 -5.19 11.92
N LYS A 365 22.69 -5.53 12.64
CA LYS A 365 23.71 -4.56 13.05
C LYS A 365 24.28 -3.76 11.87
N PRO A 366 24.67 -4.35 10.72
CA PRO A 366 25.22 -3.59 9.60
C PRO A 366 24.23 -2.65 8.93
N VAL A 367 22.94 -2.97 8.99
CA VAL A 367 21.86 -2.14 8.43
C VAL A 367 21.30 -1.13 9.43
N ASN A 368 21.92 -1.00 10.59
CA ASN A 368 21.53 -0.10 11.66
C ASN A 368 20.05 -0.27 12.06
N LYS A 369 19.62 -1.53 12.24
CA LYS A 369 18.29 -1.88 12.71
C LYS A 369 18.39 -2.78 13.93
N LYS A 370 17.39 -2.70 14.81
CA LYS A 370 17.37 -3.45 16.06
C LYS A 370 16.17 -4.40 16.08
N PRO A 371 16.37 -5.71 16.14
CA PRO A 371 15.28 -6.68 16.34
C PRO A 371 14.89 -6.74 17.81
N VAL A 372 13.64 -7.13 18.06
CA VAL A 372 13.07 -7.33 19.40
C VAL A 372 12.41 -8.71 19.48
N VAL A 373 12.58 -9.40 20.60
CA VAL A 373 11.82 -10.60 20.94
C VAL A 373 10.65 -10.25 21.86
N PHE A 374 9.50 -10.82 21.56
CA PHE A 374 8.28 -10.65 22.36
C PHE A 374 7.91 -11.96 23.05
N PHE A 375 7.87 -11.96 24.38
CA PHE A 375 7.44 -13.09 25.21
C PHE A 375 6.01 -12.89 25.70
N MET A 376 5.13 -13.81 25.39
CA MET A 376 3.74 -13.84 25.83
C MET A 376 3.59 -14.80 27.00
N ALA A 377 3.37 -14.31 28.19
CA ALA A 377 3.12 -15.09 29.39
C ALA A 377 1.62 -15.31 29.64
N ASN A 378 1.28 -16.27 30.47
CA ASN A 378 -0.11 -16.60 30.80
C ASN A 378 -0.74 -15.62 31.80
N ASN A 379 0.06 -15.08 32.74
CA ASN A 379 -0.38 -14.15 33.75
C ASN A 379 0.78 -13.22 34.19
N THR A 380 0.47 -12.22 34.99
CA THR A 380 1.44 -11.19 35.44
C THR A 380 2.57 -11.76 36.27
N LYS A 381 2.30 -12.79 37.08
CA LYS A 381 3.32 -13.50 37.88
C LYS A 381 4.33 -14.19 36.95
N GLU A 382 3.85 -14.96 36.00
CA GLU A 382 4.71 -15.64 35.02
C GLU A 382 5.51 -14.63 34.18
N ALA A 383 4.89 -13.51 33.78
CA ALA A 383 5.58 -12.44 33.07
C ALA A 383 6.73 -11.85 33.90
N GLY A 384 6.52 -11.62 35.21
CA GLY A 384 7.55 -11.18 36.13
C GLY A 384 8.69 -12.18 36.23
N GLU A 385 8.41 -13.47 36.43
CA GLU A 385 9.41 -14.53 36.51
C GLU A 385 10.28 -14.64 35.24
N ILE A 386 9.66 -14.55 34.05
CA ILE A 386 10.38 -14.55 32.76
C ILE A 386 11.26 -13.29 32.65
N ALA A 387 10.72 -12.11 32.98
CA ALA A 387 11.48 -10.87 32.92
C ALA A 387 12.67 -10.86 33.85
N GLU A 388 12.52 -11.37 35.09
CA GLU A 388 13.62 -11.51 36.05
C GLU A 388 14.71 -12.49 35.55
N PHE A 389 14.29 -13.60 34.94
CA PHE A 389 15.22 -14.53 34.34
C PHE A 389 16.04 -13.87 33.24
N LEU A 390 15.38 -13.16 32.31
CA LEU A 390 16.06 -12.43 31.25
C LEU A 390 17.02 -11.39 31.78
N LYS A 391 16.61 -10.57 32.76
CA LYS A 391 17.45 -9.53 33.36
C LYS A 391 18.73 -10.05 34.01
N LYS A 392 18.77 -11.31 34.45
CA LYS A 392 19.97 -11.99 34.97
C LYS A 392 21.00 -12.32 33.90
N LYS A 393 20.60 -12.41 32.63
CA LYS A 393 21.51 -12.61 31.50
C LYS A 393 22.21 -11.30 31.13
N ASN A 394 23.53 -11.30 30.95
CA ASN A 394 24.31 -10.09 30.68
C ASN A 394 23.83 -9.32 29.47
N GLU A 395 23.41 -10.03 28.41
CA GLU A 395 22.90 -9.43 27.15
C GLU A 395 21.59 -8.67 27.31
N PHE A 396 20.76 -9.03 28.32
CA PHE A 396 19.46 -8.42 28.61
C PHE A 396 19.47 -7.49 29.83
N LYS A 397 20.60 -7.26 30.46
CA LYS A 397 20.70 -6.38 31.62
C LYS A 397 20.21 -4.99 31.24
N ASN A 398 19.17 -4.50 31.92
CA ASN A 398 18.48 -3.23 31.63
C ASN A 398 17.85 -3.12 30.24
N LYS A 399 17.66 -4.25 29.52
CA LYS A 399 17.11 -4.26 28.15
C LYS A 399 15.80 -5.04 28.03
N VAL A 400 15.12 -5.28 29.14
CA VAL A 400 13.82 -5.98 29.18
C VAL A 400 12.75 -5.00 29.57
N LEU A 401 11.76 -4.83 28.71
CA LEU A 401 10.54 -4.09 28.99
C LEU A 401 9.48 -5.06 29.49
N LEU A 402 9.12 -4.95 30.77
CA LEU A 402 8.01 -5.71 31.36
C LEU A 402 6.77 -4.82 31.35
N ILE A 403 5.70 -5.33 30.77
CA ILE A 403 4.44 -4.60 30.66
C ILE A 403 3.40 -5.28 31.54
N HIS A 404 2.96 -4.55 32.55
CA HIS A 404 1.90 -4.96 33.43
C HIS A 404 0.55 -4.56 32.83
N THR A 405 -0.31 -5.56 32.68
CA THR A 405 -1.70 -5.34 32.30
C THR A 405 -2.60 -5.80 33.45
N ASN A 406 -3.79 -5.20 33.59
CA ASN A 406 -4.77 -5.75 34.52
C ASN A 406 -5.26 -7.14 34.05
N LEU A 407 -6.10 -7.80 34.83
CA LEU A 407 -6.66 -9.13 34.51
C LEU A 407 -7.46 -9.14 33.19
N LYS A 408 -7.91 -7.98 32.71
CA LYS A 408 -8.60 -7.80 31.43
C LYS A 408 -7.65 -7.42 30.28
N GLY A 409 -6.34 -7.24 30.56
CA GLY A 409 -5.35 -6.84 29.58
C GLY A 409 -5.25 -5.34 29.33
N ASP A 410 -5.93 -4.50 30.16
CA ASP A 410 -5.86 -3.04 30.07
C ASP A 410 -4.69 -2.51 30.89
N ILE A 411 -4.12 -1.40 30.42
CA ILE A 411 -3.08 -0.64 31.11
C ILE A 411 -3.76 0.62 31.64
N GLY A 412 -3.49 0.97 32.91
CA GLY A 412 -4.01 2.22 33.50
C GLY A 412 -3.43 3.45 32.80
N ASP A 413 -4.18 4.57 32.79
CA ASP A 413 -3.80 5.80 32.07
C ASP A 413 -2.43 6.36 32.50
N LYS A 414 -2.11 6.31 33.76
CA LYS A 414 -0.80 6.75 34.30
C LYS A 414 0.33 5.85 33.85
N GLU A 415 0.14 4.55 33.86
CA GLU A 415 1.11 3.56 33.38
C GLU A 415 1.30 3.64 31.87
N TRP A 416 0.21 3.87 31.13
CA TRP A 416 0.27 4.04 29.67
C TRP A 416 1.08 5.27 29.26
N SER A 417 0.96 6.40 29.95
CA SER A 417 1.72 7.60 29.62
C SER A 417 3.24 7.41 29.75
N ILE A 418 3.68 6.61 30.72
CA ILE A 418 5.09 6.26 30.92
C ILE A 418 5.54 5.25 29.86
N LEU A 419 4.74 4.22 29.62
CA LEU A 419 5.03 3.16 28.65
C LEU A 419 5.04 3.66 27.20
N LYS A 420 4.23 4.65 26.86
CA LYS A 420 4.11 5.21 25.51
C LYS A 420 5.46 5.61 24.91
N GLN A 421 6.29 6.30 25.68
CA GLN A 421 7.59 6.74 25.23
C GLN A 421 8.57 5.57 25.10
N GLU A 422 8.52 4.62 26.01
CA GLU A 422 9.35 3.41 25.99
C GLU A 422 8.99 2.49 24.81
N VAL A 423 7.70 2.40 24.47
CA VAL A 423 7.21 1.63 23.31
C VAL A 423 7.63 2.29 22.00
N LYS A 424 7.50 3.61 21.87
CA LYS A 424 8.01 4.33 20.68
C LYS A 424 9.51 4.10 20.47
N ASN A 425 10.26 4.05 21.58
CA ASN A 425 11.70 3.82 21.55
C ASN A 425 12.09 2.39 21.11
N LEU A 426 11.16 1.44 21.06
CA LEU A 426 11.45 0.07 20.59
C LEU A 426 11.91 0.02 19.13
N ASP A 427 11.36 0.88 18.27
CA ASP A 427 11.69 0.90 16.84
C ASP A 427 12.91 1.76 16.49
N PHE A 428 13.41 2.54 17.45
CA PHE A 428 14.65 3.31 17.25
C PHE A 428 15.88 2.41 17.39
N THR A 429 16.87 2.66 16.59
CA THR A 429 18.11 1.87 16.56
C THR A 429 18.88 1.93 17.88
N ASP A 430 18.88 3.11 18.52
CA ASP A 430 19.50 3.36 19.82
C ASP A 430 18.56 3.01 20.99
N GLY A 431 17.36 2.52 20.71
CA GLY A 431 16.38 2.12 21.70
C GLY A 431 16.95 1.10 22.69
N LYS A 432 16.60 1.24 23.95
CA LYS A 432 17.18 0.48 25.06
C LYS A 432 16.86 -1.02 25.05
N TYR A 433 15.64 -1.41 24.63
CA TYR A 433 15.10 -2.73 24.89
C TYR A 433 15.33 -3.73 23.75
N LEU A 434 15.67 -4.96 24.10
CA LEU A 434 15.79 -6.11 23.19
C LEU A 434 14.66 -7.14 23.40
N ALA A 435 14.03 -7.14 24.56
CA ALA A 435 12.95 -8.04 24.90
C ALA A 435 11.77 -7.28 25.51
N VAL A 436 10.59 -7.71 25.11
CA VAL A 436 9.32 -7.29 25.72
C VAL A 436 8.67 -8.51 26.34
N VAL A 437 8.22 -8.41 27.57
CA VAL A 437 7.48 -9.46 28.28
C VAL A 437 6.12 -8.91 28.68
N SER A 438 5.05 -9.57 28.26
CA SER A 438 3.68 -9.18 28.59
C SER A 438 2.75 -10.39 28.72
N VAL A 439 1.61 -10.24 29.37
CA VAL A 439 0.60 -11.29 29.50
C VAL A 439 -0.18 -11.48 28.22
N LEU A 440 -0.45 -10.41 27.51
CA LEU A 440 -1.11 -10.39 26.20
C LEU A 440 -0.23 -9.58 25.28
N MET A 441 -0.24 -9.93 24.00
CA MET A 441 0.23 -8.98 23.02
C MET A 441 -0.68 -7.77 23.13
N LEU A 442 -0.08 -6.64 23.43
CA LEU A 442 -0.75 -5.43 23.88
C LEU A 442 -1.96 -5.11 23.03
N ARG A 443 -3.04 -4.70 23.71
CA ARG A 443 -4.29 -4.33 23.07
C ARG A 443 -4.07 -3.21 22.04
N GLU A 444 -5.10 -2.85 21.36
CA GLU A 444 -5.17 -1.82 20.33
C GLU A 444 -4.30 -0.59 20.66
N GLY A 445 -3.64 -0.04 19.63
CA GLY A 445 -2.73 1.11 19.77
C GLY A 445 -1.24 0.77 19.86
N TRP A 446 -0.87 -0.50 20.07
CA TRP A 446 0.52 -0.95 19.97
C TRP A 446 0.96 -1.00 18.51
N ASP A 447 2.04 -0.30 18.16
CA ASP A 447 2.61 -0.22 16.83
C ASP A 447 4.13 -0.38 16.89
N VAL A 448 4.63 -1.60 16.90
CA VAL A 448 6.05 -1.90 16.94
C VAL A 448 6.45 -2.73 15.72
N LYS A 449 7.36 -2.19 14.92
CA LYS A 449 7.87 -2.79 13.68
C LYS A 449 9.05 -3.73 13.92
N SER A 450 9.78 -3.52 15.01
CA SER A 450 11.03 -4.22 15.33
C SER A 450 10.85 -5.63 15.89
N VAL A 451 9.62 -6.10 16.12
CA VAL A 451 9.38 -7.47 16.58
C VAL A 451 9.69 -8.46 15.44
N ASN A 452 10.70 -9.29 15.64
CA ASN A 452 11.12 -10.33 14.69
C ASN A 452 10.97 -11.76 15.25
N VAL A 453 10.85 -11.88 16.58
CA VAL A 453 10.67 -13.16 17.27
C VAL A 453 9.52 -13.05 18.26
N ILE A 454 8.60 -14.02 18.20
CA ILE A 454 7.49 -14.15 19.16
C ILE A 454 7.63 -15.48 19.87
N VAL A 455 7.56 -15.48 21.22
CA VAL A 455 7.59 -16.69 22.04
C VAL A 455 6.32 -16.76 22.87
N GLY A 456 5.41 -17.66 22.48
CA GLY A 456 4.13 -17.84 23.16
C GLY A 456 4.19 -18.94 24.24
N LEU A 457 4.06 -18.55 25.50
CA LEU A 457 4.20 -19.41 26.67
C LEU A 457 2.86 -19.62 27.40
N ARG A 458 1.79 -19.48 26.65
CA ARG A 458 0.44 -19.49 27.19
C ARG A 458 -0.37 -20.62 26.57
N PRO A 459 -1.05 -21.48 27.39
CA PRO A 459 -2.07 -22.36 26.83
C PRO A 459 -3.27 -21.50 26.38
N TYR A 460 -3.65 -21.61 25.12
CA TYR A 460 -4.89 -20.99 24.64
C TYR A 460 -6.08 -21.83 25.05
N THR A 461 -6.92 -21.30 25.93
CA THR A 461 -8.24 -21.86 26.20
C THR A 461 -9.28 -21.03 25.43
N SER A 462 -10.27 -21.70 24.85
CA SER A 462 -11.32 -21.12 23.99
C SER A 462 -12.18 -20.01 24.61
N LYS A 463 -11.97 -19.67 25.86
CA LYS A 463 -12.68 -18.60 26.57
C LYS A 463 -11.96 -17.24 26.57
N ALA A 464 -10.73 -17.15 26.07
CA ALA A 464 -9.99 -15.89 25.96
C ALA A 464 -9.96 -15.50 24.47
N ASP A 465 -11.08 -15.06 23.96
CA ASP A 465 -11.31 -14.65 22.56
C ASP A 465 -10.58 -13.39 22.12
N ILE A 466 -9.36 -13.15 22.61
CA ILE A 466 -8.50 -12.14 22.04
C ILE A 466 -7.79 -12.76 20.86
N LEU A 467 -8.22 -12.35 19.72
CA LEU A 467 -7.89 -12.83 18.39
C LEU A 467 -6.38 -12.87 18.15
N PRO A 468 -5.80 -14.03 17.84
CA PRO A 468 -4.43 -14.12 17.35
C PRO A 468 -4.17 -13.26 16.13
N GLU A 469 -5.20 -12.93 15.37
CA GLU A 469 -5.11 -12.04 14.22
C GLU A 469 -4.69 -10.63 14.65
N GLN A 470 -5.27 -10.07 15.69
CA GLN A 470 -4.85 -8.78 16.25
C GLN A 470 -3.46 -8.87 16.89
N THR A 471 -3.20 -9.97 17.55
CA THR A 471 -1.92 -10.26 18.22
C THR A 471 -0.79 -10.44 17.23
N LEU A 472 -0.98 -11.32 16.23
CA LEU A 472 0.01 -11.53 15.18
C LEU A 472 0.12 -10.33 14.26
N GLY A 473 -0.99 -9.75 13.84
CA GLY A 473 -0.99 -8.62 12.90
C GLY A 473 -0.12 -7.45 13.34
N ARG A 474 0.04 -7.25 14.65
CA ARG A 474 0.92 -6.20 15.18
C ARG A 474 2.41 -6.53 15.10
N GLY A 475 2.78 -7.80 15.27
CA GLY A 475 4.14 -8.29 15.06
C GLY A 475 4.51 -8.42 13.58
N LEU A 476 3.50 -8.40 12.68
CA LEU A 476 3.73 -8.57 11.24
C LEU A 476 4.08 -7.27 10.50
N ARG A 477 4.13 -6.11 11.15
CA ARG A 477 4.48 -4.86 10.48
C ARG A 477 5.90 -4.85 9.98
N LEU A 478 6.11 -4.34 8.77
CA LEU A 478 7.44 -4.27 8.15
C LEU A 478 8.33 -3.26 8.86
N LEU A 479 9.56 -3.67 9.19
CA LEU A 479 10.60 -2.82 9.78
C LEU A 479 11.36 -2.04 8.70
N PHE A 480 11.59 -2.68 7.54
CA PHE A 480 12.35 -2.09 6.42
C PHE A 480 11.44 -1.44 5.37
N GLY A 481 10.17 -1.79 5.38
CA GLY A 481 9.19 -1.38 4.38
C GLY A 481 9.27 -2.15 3.06
N PRO A 482 8.25 -2.04 2.21
CA PRO A 482 8.10 -2.86 1.00
C PRO A 482 9.09 -2.50 -0.11
N GLU A 483 9.55 -1.25 -0.15
CA GLU A 483 10.52 -0.76 -1.14
C GLU A 483 11.95 -1.31 -0.89
N SER A 484 12.20 -1.94 0.27
CA SER A 484 13.51 -2.52 0.58
C SER A 484 13.87 -3.73 -0.27
N GLY A 485 12.92 -4.33 -0.96
CA GLY A 485 13.12 -5.59 -1.69
C GLY A 485 13.42 -6.79 -0.79
N TYR A 486 13.33 -6.62 0.53
CA TYR A 486 13.58 -7.64 1.53
C TYR A 486 12.27 -8.23 2.05
N SER A 487 12.08 -9.55 1.88
CA SER A 487 10.93 -10.27 2.44
C SER A 487 11.15 -10.51 3.94
N GLU A 488 10.50 -9.72 4.76
CA GLU A 488 10.59 -9.83 6.21
C GLU A 488 9.77 -11.00 6.73
N THR A 489 10.31 -11.66 7.78
CA THR A 489 9.59 -12.71 8.53
C THR A 489 9.51 -12.38 10.00
N VAL A 490 8.53 -13.00 10.66
CA VAL A 490 8.48 -13.09 12.11
C VAL A 490 8.51 -14.57 12.50
N ASP A 491 9.46 -14.94 13.34
CA ASP A 491 9.65 -16.34 13.76
C ASP A 491 8.89 -16.56 15.07
N ILE A 492 8.02 -17.56 15.07
CA ILE A 492 7.08 -17.85 16.15
C ILE A 492 7.50 -19.16 16.81
N PHE A 493 7.84 -19.09 18.08
CA PHE A 493 8.09 -20.20 18.96
C PHE A 493 7.00 -20.29 20.03
N GLY A 494 6.79 -21.44 20.62
CA GLY A 494 5.87 -21.51 21.76
C GLY A 494 5.47 -22.89 22.17
N SER A 495 4.72 -22.95 23.28
CA SER A 495 4.12 -24.19 23.75
C SER A 495 3.20 -24.80 22.70
N SER A 496 3.02 -26.14 22.74
CA SER A 496 2.18 -26.85 21.76
C SER A 496 0.77 -26.29 21.68
N GLY A 497 0.17 -25.93 22.82
CA GLY A 497 -1.17 -25.33 22.85
C GLY A 497 -1.22 -23.95 22.19
N PHE A 498 -0.18 -23.14 22.32
CA PHE A 498 -0.08 -21.84 21.65
C PHE A 498 0.06 -22.00 20.14
N ILE A 499 0.97 -22.86 19.70
CA ILE A 499 1.22 -23.13 18.26
C ILE A 499 -0.05 -23.67 17.61
N THR A 500 -0.68 -24.71 18.16
CA THR A 500 -1.92 -25.26 17.61
C THR A 500 -3.04 -24.22 17.48
N SER A 501 -3.17 -23.34 18.47
CA SER A 501 -4.18 -22.26 18.40
C SER A 501 -3.91 -21.28 17.29
N ILE A 502 -2.64 -20.86 17.12
CA ILE A 502 -2.26 -19.96 16.02
C ILE A 502 -2.50 -20.62 14.67
N GLU A 503 -2.09 -21.87 14.51
CA GLU A 503 -2.30 -22.63 13.27
C GLU A 503 -3.78 -22.73 12.88
N GLN A 504 -4.61 -23.13 13.82
CA GLN A 504 -6.07 -23.23 13.57
C GLN A 504 -6.66 -21.91 13.09
N LYS A 505 -6.23 -20.81 13.66
CA LYS A 505 -6.74 -19.48 13.29
C LYS A 505 -6.16 -18.96 11.99
N LEU A 506 -4.88 -19.19 11.72
CA LEU A 506 -4.30 -18.89 10.43
C LEU A 506 -4.94 -19.72 9.32
N GLN A 507 -5.26 -21.00 9.59
CA GLN A 507 -6.01 -21.86 8.68
C GLN A 507 -7.44 -21.35 8.42
N GLN A 508 -8.12 -20.84 9.45
CA GLN A 508 -9.45 -20.20 9.27
C GLN A 508 -9.39 -18.98 8.35
N GLU A 509 -8.27 -18.26 8.36
CA GLU A 509 -7.98 -17.15 7.43
C GLU A 509 -7.40 -17.64 6.08
N GLY A 510 -7.36 -18.95 5.85
CA GLY A 510 -6.84 -19.56 4.63
C GLY A 510 -5.30 -19.59 4.54
N ILE A 511 -4.60 -19.32 5.65
CA ILE A 511 -3.14 -19.27 5.70
C ILE A 511 -2.57 -20.64 6.03
N THR A 512 -1.82 -21.23 5.10
CA THR A 512 -0.97 -22.38 5.40
C THR A 512 0.37 -21.86 5.90
N VAL A 513 0.66 -22.11 7.17
CA VAL A 513 1.92 -21.67 7.79
C VAL A 513 3.01 -22.68 7.45
N GLN A 514 4.20 -22.17 7.15
CA GLN A 514 5.37 -23.01 6.93
C GLN A 514 6.03 -23.33 8.28
N HIS A 515 6.32 -24.61 8.50
CA HIS A 515 7.05 -25.12 9.63
C HIS A 515 8.51 -25.32 9.25
N PHE A 516 9.39 -24.84 10.10
CA PHE A 516 10.82 -25.09 9.97
C PHE A 516 11.37 -25.58 11.32
N LYS A 517 12.29 -26.53 11.29
CA LYS A 517 13.08 -26.79 12.49
C LYS A 517 13.91 -25.56 12.82
N GLU A 518 14.18 -25.30 14.10
CA GLU A 518 14.94 -24.13 14.55
C GLU A 518 16.25 -23.96 13.76
N ARG A 519 16.94 -25.05 13.43
CA ARG A 519 18.19 -25.05 12.66
C ARG A 519 18.04 -24.70 11.19
N ASP A 520 16.87 -24.94 10.61
CA ASP A 520 16.58 -24.80 9.17
C ASP A 520 15.83 -23.49 8.87
N LEU A 521 15.65 -22.62 9.87
CA LEU A 521 15.01 -21.33 9.69
C LEU A 521 15.75 -20.52 8.62
N PRO A 522 15.01 -19.89 7.67
CA PRO A 522 15.62 -19.11 6.60
C PRO A 522 16.58 -18.04 7.13
N ASP A 523 17.78 -18.02 6.60
CA ASP A 523 18.78 -17.04 7.01
C ASP A 523 18.69 -15.77 6.16
N VAL A 524 19.22 -14.69 6.68
CA VAL A 524 19.24 -13.37 6.06
C VAL A 524 20.70 -13.00 5.81
N THR A 525 20.96 -12.44 4.63
CA THR A 525 22.31 -12.03 4.25
C THR A 525 22.40 -10.52 4.23
N ASN A 526 23.42 -9.97 4.88
CA ASN A 526 23.74 -8.56 4.89
C ASN A 526 24.64 -8.21 3.71
N ILE A 527 24.25 -7.21 2.95
CA ILE A 527 25.05 -6.58 1.92
C ILE A 527 25.52 -5.23 2.44
N PHE A 528 26.81 -5.01 2.44
CA PHE A 528 27.42 -3.77 2.89
C PHE A 528 28.72 -3.47 2.14
N VAL A 529 29.13 -2.24 2.22
CA VAL A 529 30.41 -1.78 1.65
C VAL A 529 31.56 -2.33 2.49
N ASP A 530 32.43 -3.14 1.89
CA ASP A 530 33.62 -3.66 2.54
C ASP A 530 34.70 -2.59 2.52
N VAL A 531 35.05 -2.04 3.68
CA VAL A 531 36.03 -0.97 3.83
C VAL A 531 37.45 -1.38 3.35
N ASN A 532 37.75 -2.69 3.34
CA ASN A 532 39.03 -3.21 2.83
C ASN A 532 39.08 -3.25 1.29
N LYS A 533 37.91 -3.14 0.65
CA LYS A 533 37.74 -3.20 -0.81
C LYS A 533 37.58 -1.81 -1.45
N LYS A 534 37.91 -0.71 -0.78
CA LYS A 534 37.77 0.68 -1.29
C LYS A 534 38.34 0.91 -2.68
N LYS A 535 39.40 0.19 -3.08
CA LYS A 535 39.95 0.26 -4.42
C LYS A 535 38.99 -0.12 -5.54
N PHE A 536 37.91 -0.84 -5.21
CA PHE A 536 36.91 -1.26 -6.15
C PHE A 536 35.65 -0.36 -6.14
N ASP A 537 35.70 0.80 -5.48
CA ASP A 537 34.62 1.77 -5.52
C ASP A 537 34.37 2.29 -6.93
N ILE A 538 33.10 2.37 -7.33
CA ILE A 538 32.68 2.89 -8.62
C ILE A 538 31.97 4.22 -8.42
N ASN A 539 32.36 5.20 -9.21
CA ASN A 539 31.75 6.50 -9.28
C ASN A 539 30.79 6.57 -10.48
N ILE A 540 29.50 6.68 -10.24
CA ILE A 540 28.50 6.82 -11.29
C ILE A 540 28.11 8.29 -11.40
N PRO A 541 28.35 8.96 -12.54
CA PRO A 541 27.96 10.33 -12.76
C PRO A 541 26.43 10.50 -12.69
N ILE A 542 25.96 11.55 -12.05
CA ILE A 542 24.54 11.90 -12.00
C ILE A 542 24.28 12.93 -13.10
N LEU A 543 23.39 12.60 -14.00
CA LEU A 543 22.94 13.46 -15.08
C LEU A 543 21.55 14.03 -14.76
N THR A 544 21.30 15.26 -15.19
CA THR A 544 19.93 15.78 -15.22
C THR A 544 19.07 14.94 -16.17
N GLN A 545 17.78 14.89 -15.92
CA GLN A 545 16.84 14.14 -16.79
C GLN A 545 16.90 14.67 -18.22
N LYS A 546 16.89 13.74 -19.19
CA LYS A 546 16.86 14.07 -20.62
C LYS A 546 15.45 14.41 -21.09
N TYR A 547 14.45 13.81 -20.50
CA TYR A 547 13.05 13.99 -20.88
C TYR A 547 12.29 14.67 -19.74
N THR A 548 11.59 15.75 -20.08
CA THR A 548 10.70 16.44 -19.16
C THR A 548 9.36 16.65 -19.83
N ARG A 549 8.30 16.63 -19.03
CA ARG A 549 6.97 16.95 -19.50
C ARG A 549 6.75 18.47 -19.38
N THR A 550 6.26 19.05 -20.48
CA THR A 550 5.90 20.49 -20.51
C THR A 550 4.37 20.65 -20.49
N SER A 551 3.92 21.80 -20.00
CA SER A 551 2.50 22.14 -19.95
C SER A 551 1.95 22.68 -21.27
N ARG A 552 2.37 22.13 -22.44
CA ARG A 552 1.81 22.57 -23.72
C ARG A 552 0.32 22.27 -23.79
N PRO A 553 -0.51 23.21 -24.30
CA PRO A 553 -1.94 22.99 -24.46
C PRO A 553 -2.23 21.79 -25.37
N LEU A 554 -3.20 20.95 -25.02
CA LEU A 554 -3.62 19.82 -25.86
C LEU A 554 -4.47 20.28 -27.06
N GLU A 555 -4.88 21.53 -27.06
CA GLU A 555 -5.48 22.21 -28.21
C GLU A 555 -4.53 22.25 -29.43
N ASP A 556 -3.22 22.23 -29.18
CA ASP A 556 -2.20 22.16 -30.24
C ASP A 556 -2.07 20.76 -30.90
N LEU A 557 -2.76 19.78 -30.39
CA LEU A 557 -2.74 18.41 -30.95
C LEU A 557 -3.34 18.40 -32.37
N LYS A 558 -2.53 17.95 -33.33
CA LYS A 558 -2.93 17.86 -34.74
C LYS A 558 -3.48 16.48 -35.05
N VAL A 559 -4.78 16.31 -34.82
CA VAL A 559 -5.45 15.01 -35.01
C VAL A 559 -5.50 14.57 -36.47
N GLU A 560 -5.31 15.47 -37.43
CA GLU A 560 -5.17 15.18 -38.86
C GLU A 560 -3.90 14.38 -39.20
N ASN A 561 -2.92 14.36 -38.32
CA ASN A 561 -1.71 13.55 -38.44
C ASN A 561 -1.86 12.10 -37.95
N LEU A 562 -2.93 11.82 -37.21
CA LEU A 562 -3.22 10.45 -36.75
C LEU A 562 -3.60 9.54 -37.93
N PRO A 563 -3.41 8.23 -37.79
CA PRO A 563 -3.83 7.26 -38.84
C PRO A 563 -5.31 7.39 -39.17
N LYS A 564 -5.64 7.33 -40.45
CA LYS A 564 -7.01 7.56 -40.96
C LYS A 564 -7.64 6.29 -41.53
N ASN A 565 -8.98 6.27 -41.59
CA ASN A 565 -9.77 5.20 -42.23
C ASN A 565 -9.47 3.80 -41.68
N LEU A 566 -9.31 3.72 -40.34
CA LEU A 566 -8.96 2.46 -39.66
C LEU A 566 -10.14 1.49 -39.56
N PHE A 567 -11.37 1.99 -39.69
CA PHE A 567 -12.58 1.21 -39.62
C PHE A 567 -13.56 1.57 -40.75
N SER A 568 -14.31 0.58 -41.21
CA SER A 568 -15.42 0.82 -42.15
C SER A 568 -16.67 1.28 -41.36
N LEU A 569 -17.38 2.25 -41.91
CA LEU A 569 -18.63 2.77 -41.35
C LEU A 569 -19.83 2.08 -42.09
N ASP A 570 -20.03 0.81 -41.87
CA ASP A 570 -21.23 0.10 -42.26
C ASP A 570 -22.13 -0.22 -41.06
N ILE A 571 -23.07 0.70 -40.78
CA ILE A 571 -23.98 0.59 -39.64
C ILE A 571 -24.87 -0.65 -39.74
N ASN A 572 -25.19 -1.11 -40.95
CA ASN A 572 -26.06 -2.26 -41.14
C ASN A 572 -25.38 -3.58 -40.77
N SER A 573 -24.05 -3.60 -40.73
CA SER A 573 -23.27 -4.75 -40.28
C SER A 573 -23.20 -4.88 -38.74
N TYR A 574 -23.58 -3.85 -38.01
CA TYR A 574 -23.49 -3.81 -36.54
C TYR A 574 -24.74 -4.39 -35.89
N SER A 575 -24.57 -5.36 -35.01
CA SER A 575 -25.65 -5.99 -34.27
C SER A 575 -25.57 -5.68 -32.79
N ILE A 576 -26.67 -5.17 -32.26
CA ILE A 576 -26.85 -4.98 -30.80
C ILE A 576 -27.33 -6.26 -30.13
N ILE A 577 -27.65 -7.29 -30.89
CA ILE A 577 -28.03 -8.59 -30.36
C ILE A 577 -26.81 -9.47 -30.29
N LYS A 578 -26.37 -9.81 -29.10
CA LYS A 578 -25.28 -10.78 -28.85
C LYS A 578 -25.88 -12.17 -28.68
N THR A 579 -25.23 -13.16 -29.23
CA THR A 579 -25.65 -14.55 -29.12
C THR A 579 -24.49 -15.38 -28.59
N ALA A 580 -24.70 -16.08 -27.51
CA ALA A 580 -23.79 -17.11 -27.01
C ALA A 580 -24.35 -18.50 -27.37
N ARG A 581 -23.46 -19.40 -27.74
CA ARG A 581 -23.81 -20.79 -28.11
C ARG A 581 -22.88 -21.72 -27.35
N GLY A 582 -23.44 -22.60 -26.55
CA GLY A 582 -22.71 -23.69 -25.92
C GLY A 582 -22.69 -24.90 -26.88
N LYS A 583 -21.48 -25.42 -27.16
CA LYS A 583 -21.30 -26.68 -27.88
C LYS A 583 -20.66 -27.69 -26.96
N ASN A 584 -21.18 -28.89 -26.97
CA ASN A 584 -20.54 -30.02 -26.31
C ASN A 584 -19.20 -30.32 -26.99
N ILE A 585 -18.14 -30.35 -26.18
CA ILE A 585 -16.76 -30.52 -26.70
C ILE A 585 -16.58 -31.89 -27.37
N LEU A 586 -17.25 -32.92 -26.87
CA LEU A 586 -17.12 -34.29 -27.36
C LEU A 586 -18.00 -34.56 -28.56
N THR A 587 -19.28 -34.17 -28.50
CA THR A 587 -20.26 -34.44 -29.56
C THR A 587 -20.34 -33.35 -30.63
N LYS A 588 -19.75 -32.19 -30.37
CA LYS A 588 -19.82 -30.97 -31.19
C LYS A 588 -21.23 -30.46 -31.45
N LYS A 589 -22.24 -31.04 -30.85
CA LYS A 589 -23.64 -30.57 -30.92
C LYS A 589 -23.84 -29.30 -30.07
N GLN A 590 -24.67 -28.42 -30.61
CA GLN A 590 -25.09 -27.23 -29.90
C GLN A 590 -26.09 -27.64 -28.79
N GLU A 591 -25.74 -27.35 -27.55
CA GLU A 591 -26.59 -27.68 -26.38
C GLU A 591 -27.50 -26.52 -25.99
N TRP A 592 -27.02 -25.30 -26.13
CA TRP A 592 -27.81 -24.12 -25.87
C TRP A 592 -27.44 -22.94 -26.76
N LYS A 593 -28.38 -22.03 -26.93
CA LYS A 593 -28.21 -20.74 -27.61
C LYS A 593 -28.98 -19.69 -26.83
N GLU A 594 -28.30 -18.69 -26.36
CA GLU A 594 -28.88 -17.53 -25.70
C GLU A 594 -28.58 -16.28 -26.50
N SER A 595 -29.56 -15.39 -26.62
CA SER A 595 -29.42 -14.10 -27.30
C SER A 595 -29.97 -13.02 -26.38
N TRP A 596 -29.18 -11.94 -26.23
CA TRP A 596 -29.60 -10.78 -25.41
C TRP A 596 -29.28 -9.49 -26.16
N LYS A 597 -30.06 -8.44 -25.86
CA LYS A 597 -29.77 -7.09 -26.35
C LYS A 597 -28.68 -6.48 -25.48
N GLN A 598 -27.60 -6.00 -26.08
CA GLN A 598 -26.56 -5.28 -25.37
C GLN A 598 -27.12 -3.90 -24.99
N PRO A 599 -26.95 -3.44 -23.71
CA PRO A 599 -27.29 -2.06 -23.35
C PRO A 599 -26.48 -1.09 -24.18
N SER A 600 -27.14 -0.11 -24.78
CA SER A 600 -26.49 0.96 -25.54
C SER A 600 -25.94 2.03 -24.58
N PRO A 601 -24.78 2.65 -24.86
CA PRO A 601 -24.37 3.87 -24.18
C PRO A 601 -25.42 4.98 -24.34
N GLU A 602 -25.50 5.87 -23.36
CA GLU A 602 -26.55 6.90 -23.36
C GLU A 602 -26.44 7.90 -24.52
N ASN A 603 -25.20 8.33 -24.83
CA ASN A 603 -24.95 9.31 -25.88
C ASN A 603 -23.51 9.25 -26.41
N PHE A 604 -23.27 9.88 -27.53
CA PHE A 604 -21.96 9.98 -28.18
C PHE A 604 -20.97 10.80 -27.34
N GLU A 605 -21.41 11.90 -26.76
CA GLU A 605 -20.60 12.82 -25.96
C GLU A 605 -20.04 12.13 -24.71
N GLY A 606 -20.85 11.30 -24.05
CA GLY A 606 -20.42 10.48 -22.92
C GLY A 606 -19.29 9.50 -23.30
N ILE A 607 -19.36 8.88 -24.47
CA ILE A 607 -18.29 8.00 -24.97
C ILE A 607 -17.01 8.79 -25.24
N ILE A 608 -17.13 9.97 -25.88
CA ILE A 608 -15.96 10.82 -26.16
C ILE A 608 -15.29 11.30 -24.87
N SER A 609 -16.07 11.73 -23.91
CA SER A 609 -15.56 12.11 -22.59
C SER A 609 -14.84 10.95 -21.91
N TYR A 610 -15.43 9.76 -21.97
CA TYR A 610 -14.82 8.52 -21.47
C TYR A 610 -13.47 8.22 -22.13
N PHE A 611 -13.43 8.23 -23.47
CA PHE A 611 -12.18 7.97 -24.21
C PHE A 611 -11.11 9.00 -23.86
N SER A 612 -11.49 10.28 -23.80
CA SER A 612 -10.58 11.36 -23.43
C SER A 612 -9.98 11.16 -22.04
N SER A 613 -10.80 10.75 -21.08
CA SER A 613 -10.34 10.51 -19.70
C SER A 613 -9.32 9.36 -19.61
N ILE A 614 -9.57 8.26 -20.35
CA ILE A 614 -8.65 7.12 -20.39
C ILE A 614 -7.34 7.47 -21.10
N ILE A 615 -7.41 8.21 -22.21
CA ILE A 615 -6.22 8.65 -22.94
C ILE A 615 -5.33 9.52 -22.04
N LEU A 616 -5.90 10.50 -21.35
CA LEU A 616 -5.15 11.36 -20.42
C LEU A 616 -4.53 10.57 -19.28
N LYS A 617 -5.28 9.64 -18.72
CA LYS A 617 -4.77 8.74 -17.67
C LYS A 617 -3.55 7.94 -18.16
N GLN A 618 -3.62 7.39 -19.37
CA GLN A 618 -2.49 6.66 -19.95
C GLN A 618 -1.27 7.57 -20.17
N CYS A 619 -1.51 8.82 -20.54
CA CYS A 619 -0.48 9.84 -20.69
C CYS A 619 0.05 10.37 -19.36
N LYS A 620 -0.56 10.02 -18.23
CA LYS A 620 -0.25 10.61 -16.90
C LYS A 620 -0.37 12.14 -16.91
N ILE A 621 -1.40 12.66 -17.56
CA ILE A 621 -1.72 14.09 -17.60
C ILE A 621 -3.01 14.29 -16.82
N PRO A 622 -2.99 14.98 -15.67
CA PRO A 622 -4.20 15.33 -14.94
C PRO A 622 -4.97 16.48 -15.61
N SER A 623 -6.28 16.50 -15.44
CA SER A 623 -7.16 17.67 -15.55
C SER A 623 -7.23 18.41 -16.90
N ARG A 624 -7.02 17.76 -18.04
CA ARG A 624 -7.13 18.41 -19.37
C ARG A 624 -8.20 17.79 -20.25
N THR A 625 -9.24 17.26 -19.64
CA THR A 625 -10.32 16.57 -20.35
C THR A 625 -11.04 17.54 -21.30
N SER A 626 -11.29 18.79 -20.89
CA SER A 626 -11.91 19.81 -21.72
C SER A 626 -11.11 20.18 -22.98
N GLU A 627 -9.77 20.11 -22.91
CA GLU A 627 -8.90 20.36 -24.07
C GLU A 627 -8.86 19.16 -25.02
N LEU A 628 -8.95 17.93 -24.49
CA LEU A 628 -8.83 16.71 -25.30
C LEU A 628 -10.14 16.26 -25.92
N ILE A 629 -11.30 16.47 -25.25
CA ILE A 629 -12.62 16.07 -25.76
C ILE A 629 -12.86 16.54 -27.19
N PRO A 630 -12.66 17.83 -27.55
CA PRO A 630 -12.86 18.30 -28.93
C PRO A 630 -11.94 17.60 -29.95
N LYS A 631 -10.74 17.23 -29.53
CA LYS A 631 -9.76 16.55 -30.40
C LYS A 631 -10.12 15.10 -30.65
N VAL A 632 -10.56 14.39 -29.62
CA VAL A 632 -11.04 13.00 -29.77
C VAL A 632 -12.32 12.98 -30.61
N GLU A 633 -13.24 13.90 -30.36
CA GLU A 633 -14.45 14.04 -31.18
C GLU A 633 -14.12 14.34 -32.64
N GLN A 634 -13.24 15.31 -32.89
CA GLN A 634 -12.81 15.67 -34.24
C GLN A 634 -12.20 14.48 -34.99
N TYR A 635 -11.35 13.73 -34.29
CA TYR A 635 -10.71 12.55 -34.88
C TYR A 635 -11.72 11.44 -35.25
N ILE A 636 -12.57 11.07 -34.30
CA ILE A 636 -13.58 10.02 -34.50
C ILE A 636 -14.57 10.45 -35.58
N THR A 637 -14.99 11.72 -35.59
CA THR A 637 -15.97 12.25 -36.55
C THR A 637 -15.42 12.31 -37.96
N ASN A 638 -14.17 12.71 -38.15
CA ASN A 638 -13.65 13.08 -39.49
C ASN A 638 -12.62 12.12 -40.07
N TYR A 639 -11.91 11.33 -39.24
CA TYR A 639 -10.70 10.64 -39.69
C TYR A 639 -10.65 9.14 -39.39
N MET A 640 -11.29 8.69 -38.30
CA MET A 640 -11.17 7.33 -37.82
C MET A 640 -11.86 6.30 -38.75
N PHE A 641 -12.98 6.67 -39.33
CA PHE A 641 -13.77 5.83 -40.27
C PHE A 641 -13.50 6.20 -41.73
N ASP A 642 -13.84 5.28 -42.64
CA ASP A 642 -13.77 5.49 -44.09
C ASP A 642 -14.76 6.56 -44.61
N LYS A 643 -15.69 7.00 -43.74
CA LYS A 643 -16.64 8.08 -44.04
C LYS A 643 -16.78 8.98 -42.80
N ARG A 644 -17.09 10.25 -43.07
CA ARG A 644 -17.36 11.22 -42.01
C ARG A 644 -18.69 10.91 -41.30
N LEU A 645 -18.71 11.05 -39.97
CA LEU A 645 -19.93 10.85 -39.18
C LEU A 645 -20.91 11.99 -39.39
N THR A 646 -22.19 11.68 -39.60
CA THR A 646 -23.30 12.62 -39.58
C THR A 646 -23.98 12.64 -38.22
N GLY A 647 -24.83 13.65 -37.97
CA GLY A 647 -25.56 13.73 -36.69
C GLY A 647 -26.47 12.52 -36.46
N SER A 648 -27.11 11.99 -37.50
CA SER A 648 -27.98 10.82 -37.38
C SER A 648 -27.24 9.53 -37.08
N ILE A 649 -25.97 9.44 -37.46
CA ILE A 649 -25.11 8.30 -37.13
C ILE A 649 -24.67 8.36 -35.67
N LYS A 650 -24.36 9.55 -35.16
CA LYS A 650 -23.94 9.76 -33.78
C LYS A 650 -25.01 9.37 -32.76
N THR A 651 -26.26 9.31 -33.13
CA THR A 651 -27.39 8.91 -32.28
C THR A 651 -27.92 7.49 -32.54
N ASP A 652 -27.34 6.75 -33.48
CA ASP A 652 -27.75 5.37 -33.76
C ASP A 652 -27.18 4.39 -32.74
N ASP A 653 -28.05 3.69 -32.04
CA ASP A 653 -27.69 2.70 -31.00
C ASP A 653 -26.67 1.64 -31.50
N ARG A 654 -26.73 1.24 -32.76
CA ARG A 654 -25.81 0.25 -33.32
C ARG A 654 -24.42 0.84 -33.44
N PHE A 655 -24.33 2.11 -33.85
CA PHE A 655 -23.06 2.81 -33.94
C PHE A 655 -22.48 3.09 -32.55
N LEU A 656 -23.28 3.53 -31.58
CA LEU A 656 -22.82 3.77 -30.22
C LEU A 656 -22.28 2.48 -29.58
N ASN A 657 -22.96 1.34 -29.81
CA ASN A 657 -22.45 0.05 -29.35
C ASN A 657 -21.15 -0.38 -30.06
N ARG A 658 -21.03 -0.08 -31.34
CA ARG A 658 -19.79 -0.33 -32.11
C ARG A 658 -18.63 0.52 -31.56
N LEU A 659 -18.89 1.79 -31.25
CA LEU A 659 -17.89 2.73 -30.82
C LEU A 659 -17.24 2.32 -29.48
N VAL A 660 -17.98 1.67 -28.58
CA VAL A 660 -17.43 1.18 -27.30
C VAL A 660 -16.80 -0.22 -27.40
N GLU A 661 -16.64 -0.78 -28.58
CA GLU A 661 -15.94 -2.04 -28.72
C GLU A 661 -14.46 -1.93 -28.32
N PRO A 662 -13.91 -2.98 -27.65
CA PRO A 662 -12.51 -2.95 -27.18
C PRO A 662 -11.48 -2.64 -28.27
N SER A 663 -11.75 -3.02 -29.52
CA SER A 663 -10.88 -2.76 -30.67
C SER A 663 -10.69 -1.27 -30.95
N ILE A 664 -11.76 -0.48 -30.81
CA ILE A 664 -11.72 0.96 -31.05
C ILE A 664 -10.95 1.65 -29.90
N LEU A 665 -11.30 1.32 -28.67
CA LEU A 665 -10.60 1.87 -27.50
C LEU A 665 -9.09 1.51 -27.54
N HIS A 666 -8.75 0.27 -27.88
CA HIS A 666 -7.36 -0.16 -28.00
C HIS A 666 -6.57 0.69 -29.00
N ILE A 667 -7.15 0.98 -30.14
CA ILE A 667 -6.51 1.83 -31.15
C ILE A 667 -6.35 3.26 -30.65
N LEU A 668 -7.38 3.85 -30.05
CA LEU A 668 -7.30 5.20 -29.50
C LEU A 668 -6.22 5.31 -28.42
N LEU A 669 -6.13 4.30 -27.52
CA LEU A 669 -5.09 4.19 -26.51
C LEU A 669 -3.68 3.91 -27.06
N LYS A 670 -3.55 3.56 -28.31
CA LYS A 670 -2.27 3.45 -29.00
C LYS A 670 -1.87 4.77 -29.65
N ILE A 671 -2.75 5.38 -30.43
CA ILE A 671 -2.39 6.51 -31.30
C ILE A 671 -2.38 7.86 -30.56
N PHE A 672 -3.37 8.14 -29.71
CA PHE A 672 -3.45 9.42 -29.00
C PHE A 672 -2.31 9.62 -27.99
N PRO A 673 -1.99 8.67 -27.09
CA PRO A 673 -0.87 8.82 -26.17
C PRO A 673 0.45 9.07 -26.87
N GLU A 674 0.69 8.45 -28.01
CA GLU A 674 1.91 8.66 -28.78
C GLU A 674 2.02 10.12 -29.26
N GLU A 675 0.95 10.70 -29.83
CA GLU A 675 0.96 12.09 -30.29
C GLU A 675 0.95 13.11 -29.14
N ILE A 676 0.18 12.86 -28.08
CA ILE A 676 0.18 13.69 -26.86
C ILE A 676 1.56 13.72 -26.22
N ASN A 677 2.23 12.58 -26.11
CA ASN A 677 3.55 12.51 -25.53
C ASN A 677 4.61 13.18 -26.43
N LYS A 678 4.50 13.07 -27.77
CA LYS A 678 5.33 13.85 -28.71
C LYS A 678 5.14 15.36 -28.52
N LEU A 679 3.93 15.80 -28.21
CA LEU A 679 3.63 17.19 -27.95
C LEU A 679 4.16 17.67 -26.59
N THR A 680 3.99 16.86 -25.55
CA THR A 680 4.19 17.27 -24.15
C THR A 680 5.55 16.85 -23.57
N ILE A 681 6.18 15.78 -24.08
CA ILE A 681 7.50 15.34 -23.63
C ILE A 681 8.56 15.90 -24.55
N VAL A 682 9.38 16.79 -23.99
CA VAL A 682 10.48 17.41 -24.72
C VAL A 682 11.82 16.93 -24.19
N PRO A 683 12.76 16.61 -25.11
CA PRO A 683 14.13 16.33 -24.69
C PRO A 683 14.80 17.64 -24.26
N GLN A 684 15.48 17.56 -23.12
CA GLN A 684 16.32 18.63 -22.62
C GLN A 684 17.80 18.32 -22.84
N LYS A 685 18.61 19.37 -22.88
CA LYS A 685 20.06 19.19 -22.90
C LYS A 685 20.51 18.67 -21.55
N VAL A 686 21.04 17.46 -21.55
CA VAL A 686 21.55 16.80 -20.36
C VAL A 686 22.75 17.56 -19.81
N LYS A 687 22.82 17.75 -18.52
CA LYS A 687 23.93 18.36 -17.80
C LYS A 687 24.46 17.41 -16.75
N LEU A 688 25.72 17.48 -16.45
CA LEU A 688 26.32 16.78 -15.32
C LEU A 688 25.95 17.54 -14.03
N GLU A 689 25.43 16.83 -13.05
CA GLU A 689 25.24 17.40 -11.71
C GLU A 689 26.59 17.50 -10.98
N ASN A 690 26.68 18.45 -10.05
CA ASN A 690 27.89 18.60 -9.23
C ASN A 690 28.07 17.47 -8.20
N ARG A 691 27.23 16.43 -8.26
CA ARG A 691 27.24 15.26 -7.38
C ARG A 691 27.60 14.02 -8.19
N VAL A 692 28.35 13.12 -7.56
CA VAL A 692 28.65 11.81 -8.08
C VAL A 692 28.12 10.76 -7.12
N ARG A 693 27.44 9.76 -7.64
CA ARG A 693 27.00 8.62 -6.84
C ARG A 693 28.19 7.66 -6.65
N LYS A 694 28.66 7.56 -5.41
CA LYS A 694 29.68 6.59 -5.01
C LYS A 694 29.01 5.36 -4.44
N VAL A 695 29.39 4.18 -4.90
CA VAL A 695 28.87 2.92 -4.34
C VAL A 695 29.26 2.79 -2.87
N SER A 696 30.43 3.33 -2.48
CA SER A 696 30.86 3.38 -1.08
C SER A 696 29.96 4.19 -0.15
N GLN A 697 29.07 5.00 -0.67
CA GLN A 697 28.08 5.77 0.11
C GLN A 697 26.73 5.05 0.26
N SER A 698 26.60 3.85 -0.32
CA SER A 698 25.37 3.07 -0.21
C SER A 698 25.18 2.59 1.22
N GLN A 699 23.93 2.67 1.69
CA GLN A 699 23.57 2.13 3.00
C GLN A 699 23.59 0.60 2.95
N PRO A 700 23.99 -0.07 4.03
CA PRO A 700 23.84 -1.51 4.14
C PRO A 700 22.38 -1.93 3.95
N PHE A 701 22.16 -3.08 3.31
CA PHE A 701 20.83 -3.63 3.09
C PHE A 701 20.80 -5.15 3.23
N LEU A 702 19.61 -5.68 3.40
CA LEU A 702 19.37 -7.11 3.59
C LEU A 702 18.84 -7.76 2.31
N THR A 703 19.22 -9.03 2.11
CA THR A 703 18.68 -9.83 1.01
C THR A 703 18.43 -11.29 1.44
N ARG A 704 17.46 -11.92 0.78
CA ARG A 704 17.26 -13.37 0.78
C ARG A 704 17.54 -13.99 -0.59
N LYS A 705 17.95 -13.16 -1.56
CA LYS A 705 18.40 -13.65 -2.86
C LYS A 705 19.68 -14.46 -2.69
N GLN A 706 19.94 -15.34 -3.64
CA GLN A 706 21.26 -15.97 -3.77
C GLN A 706 22.33 -14.88 -3.84
N VAL A 707 23.48 -15.10 -3.24
CA VAL A 707 24.56 -14.13 -3.21
C VAL A 707 25.84 -14.72 -3.79
N TYR A 708 26.60 -13.89 -4.45
CA TYR A 708 27.94 -14.16 -4.94
C TYR A 708 28.97 -13.39 -4.11
N LYS A 709 30.10 -14.01 -3.79
CA LYS A 709 31.22 -13.34 -3.09
C LYS A 709 32.22 -12.78 -4.10
N PRO A 710 32.18 -11.49 -4.42
CA PRO A 710 33.00 -10.91 -5.48
C PRO A 710 34.42 -10.61 -5.00
N GLU A 711 35.38 -10.69 -5.92
CA GLU A 711 36.74 -10.24 -5.70
C GLU A 711 36.97 -8.77 -6.09
N LYS A 712 36.31 -8.32 -7.19
CA LYS A 712 36.50 -7.00 -7.80
C LYS A 712 35.31 -6.05 -7.61
N CYS A 713 34.55 -6.24 -6.56
CA CYS A 713 33.45 -5.37 -6.18
C CYS A 713 33.64 -4.85 -4.76
N ILE A 714 33.24 -3.60 -4.51
CA ILE A 714 33.35 -2.97 -3.19
C ILE A 714 32.39 -3.58 -2.17
N LEU A 715 31.28 -4.20 -2.61
CA LEU A 715 30.36 -4.87 -1.72
C LEU A 715 30.98 -6.18 -1.19
N ASN A 716 30.61 -6.52 0.04
CA ASN A 716 30.99 -7.82 0.65
C ASN A 716 30.45 -9.00 -0.15
N LEU A 717 29.19 -8.91 -0.59
CA LEU A 717 28.47 -9.89 -1.38
C LEU A 717 27.60 -9.18 -2.44
N VAL A 718 27.32 -9.86 -3.54
CA VAL A 718 26.47 -9.36 -4.63
C VAL A 718 25.19 -10.19 -4.72
N PRO A 719 24.00 -9.62 -4.52
CA PRO A 719 22.75 -10.34 -4.69
C PRO A 719 22.45 -10.58 -6.17
N VAL A 720 22.12 -11.82 -6.53
CA VAL A 720 21.80 -12.23 -7.89
C VAL A 720 20.37 -12.78 -7.96
N ALA A 721 19.68 -12.45 -9.04
CA ALA A 721 18.27 -12.86 -9.23
C ALA A 721 18.13 -14.19 -10.00
N ASN A 722 19.15 -14.57 -10.76
CA ASN A 722 19.14 -15.78 -11.60
C ASN A 722 20.56 -16.27 -11.87
N ASP A 723 20.65 -17.46 -12.48
CA ASP A 723 21.90 -18.14 -12.80
C ASP A 723 22.77 -17.40 -13.84
N LEU A 724 22.16 -16.69 -14.78
CA LEU A 724 22.89 -15.88 -15.76
C LEU A 724 23.68 -14.77 -15.06
N GLU A 725 23.06 -14.05 -14.14
CA GLU A 725 23.70 -13.00 -13.36
C GLU A 725 24.83 -13.55 -12.48
N LEU A 726 24.63 -14.73 -11.86
CA LEU A 726 25.66 -15.41 -11.08
C LEU A 726 26.90 -15.69 -11.93
N ARG A 727 26.73 -16.40 -13.04
CA ARG A 727 27.83 -16.76 -13.94
C ARG A 727 28.46 -15.53 -14.57
N PHE A 728 27.72 -14.45 -14.77
CA PHE A 728 28.27 -13.20 -15.26
C PHE A 728 29.15 -12.50 -14.20
N CYS A 729 28.80 -12.56 -12.90
CA CYS A 729 29.67 -12.11 -11.83
C CYS A 729 31.00 -12.90 -11.77
N GLU A 730 30.93 -14.22 -11.89
CA GLU A 730 32.10 -15.10 -11.93
C GLU A 730 32.99 -14.79 -13.14
N PHE A 731 32.37 -14.55 -14.30
CA PHE A 731 33.07 -14.15 -15.52
C PHE A 731 33.84 -12.85 -15.34
N LEU A 732 33.19 -11.80 -14.74
CA LEU A 732 33.84 -10.50 -14.50
C LEU A 732 35.04 -10.60 -13.52
N ASP A 733 34.91 -11.40 -12.48
CA ASP A 733 36.00 -11.57 -11.51
C ASP A 733 37.21 -12.30 -12.11
N ARG A 734 36.96 -13.26 -13.00
CA ARG A 734 38.00 -14.02 -13.64
C ARG A 734 38.85 -13.20 -14.62
N LEU A 735 38.25 -12.23 -15.32
CA LEU A 735 38.91 -11.50 -16.40
C LEU A 735 39.92 -10.49 -15.89
N LYS A 736 41.21 -10.58 -16.37
CA LYS A 736 42.31 -9.72 -15.91
C LYS A 736 42.15 -8.25 -16.29
N ASP A 737 41.46 -7.96 -17.38
CA ASP A 737 41.23 -6.60 -17.88
C ASP A 737 40.01 -5.90 -17.20
N VAL A 738 39.21 -6.60 -16.43
CA VAL A 738 38.20 -6.02 -15.55
C VAL A 738 38.88 -5.53 -14.27
N LYS A 739 38.84 -4.23 -14.04
CA LYS A 739 39.40 -3.59 -12.84
C LYS A 739 38.45 -3.71 -11.67
N LYS A 740 37.18 -3.42 -11.91
CA LYS A 740 36.12 -3.46 -10.90
C LYS A 740 34.75 -3.50 -11.57
N PHE A 741 33.76 -3.99 -10.84
CA PHE A 741 32.37 -3.98 -11.28
C PHE A 741 31.42 -3.81 -10.10
N ILE A 742 30.16 -3.46 -10.40
CA ILE A 742 29.04 -3.48 -9.47
C ILE A 742 27.82 -4.04 -10.17
N LYS A 743 27.11 -4.96 -9.52
CA LYS A 743 25.75 -5.28 -9.90
C LYS A 743 24.82 -4.27 -9.25
N ASN A 744 24.04 -3.60 -10.07
CA ASN A 744 23.10 -2.60 -9.58
C ASN A 744 21.92 -3.27 -8.88
N ASP A 745 21.38 -2.61 -7.86
CA ASP A 745 20.23 -3.03 -7.08
C ASP A 745 19.40 -1.80 -6.71
N VAL A 746 18.14 -1.99 -6.38
CA VAL A 746 17.24 -0.90 -5.94
C VAL A 746 17.85 -0.09 -4.79
N ASN A 747 18.63 -0.72 -3.92
CA ASN A 747 19.28 -0.08 -2.78
C ASN A 747 20.49 0.79 -3.17
N LEU A 748 21.03 0.63 -4.39
CA LEU A 748 22.05 1.50 -4.95
C LEU A 748 21.47 2.73 -5.63
N ASN A 749 20.17 2.73 -5.88
CA ASN A 749 19.38 3.85 -6.40
C ASN A 749 19.92 4.43 -7.73
N PHE A 750 20.48 3.57 -8.61
CA PHE A 750 20.92 3.98 -9.94
C PHE A 750 19.88 3.60 -11.00
N TYR A 751 19.16 4.60 -11.49
CA TYR A 751 18.09 4.46 -12.48
C TYR A 751 18.39 5.34 -13.70
N ILE A 752 17.90 4.90 -14.85
CA ILE A 752 17.93 5.67 -16.09
C ILE A 752 16.50 5.85 -16.58
N GLU A 753 16.08 7.09 -16.82
CA GLU A 753 14.76 7.38 -17.39
C GLU A 753 14.73 7.03 -18.89
N TYR A 754 13.59 6.54 -19.35
CA TYR A 754 13.33 6.27 -20.76
C TYR A 754 11.88 6.60 -21.13
N VAL A 755 11.63 6.77 -22.41
CA VAL A 755 10.24 6.91 -22.93
C VAL A 755 9.71 5.52 -23.24
N ASN A 756 8.65 5.10 -22.55
CA ASN A 756 8.05 3.78 -22.69
C ASN A 756 7.19 3.68 -23.95
N LEU A 757 6.59 2.51 -24.23
CA LEU A 757 5.75 2.23 -25.40
C LEU A 757 4.57 3.21 -25.54
N ASN A 758 4.05 3.70 -24.42
CA ASN A 758 2.94 4.66 -24.42
C ASN A 758 3.45 6.12 -24.54
N GLY A 759 4.75 6.30 -24.79
CA GLY A 759 5.37 7.61 -24.89
C GLY A 759 5.59 8.33 -23.52
N GLY A 760 5.22 7.69 -22.40
CA GLY A 760 5.40 8.25 -21.05
C GLY A 760 6.83 8.05 -20.53
N ILE A 761 7.23 8.88 -19.56
CA ILE A 761 8.52 8.73 -18.88
C ILE A 761 8.43 7.57 -17.88
N SER A 762 9.38 6.66 -17.95
CA SER A 762 9.56 5.53 -17.04
C SER A 762 11.02 5.37 -16.68
N TYR A 763 11.31 4.61 -15.64
CA TYR A 763 12.68 4.37 -15.15
C TYR A 763 13.00 2.88 -15.15
N TYR A 764 14.25 2.54 -15.43
CA TYR A 764 14.73 1.17 -15.32
C TYR A 764 16.09 1.12 -14.61
N LEU A 765 16.38 -0.02 -14.01
CA LEU A 765 17.67 -0.32 -13.38
C LEU A 765 18.54 -1.06 -14.40
N PRO A 766 19.68 -0.51 -14.84
CA PRO A 766 20.71 -1.28 -15.54
C PRO A 766 21.29 -2.36 -14.62
N ASP A 767 21.66 -3.54 -15.16
CA ASP A 767 22.12 -4.65 -14.32
C ASP A 767 23.52 -4.44 -13.73
N PHE A 768 24.50 -4.03 -14.57
CA PHE A 768 25.88 -3.91 -14.12
C PHE A 768 26.56 -2.64 -14.61
N VAL A 769 27.54 -2.19 -13.83
CA VAL A 769 28.56 -1.22 -14.25
C VAL A 769 29.94 -1.87 -14.12
N VAL A 770 30.71 -1.87 -15.19
CA VAL A 770 32.04 -2.51 -15.26
C VAL A 770 33.07 -1.51 -15.66
N GLU A 771 34.21 -1.46 -14.98
CA GLU A 771 35.36 -0.65 -15.30
C GLU A 771 36.55 -1.49 -15.82
N THR A 772 37.08 -1.11 -16.97
CA THR A 772 38.33 -1.68 -17.53
C THR A 772 39.40 -0.61 -17.65
N ALA A 773 40.57 -0.95 -18.23
CA ALA A 773 41.58 0.04 -18.54
C ALA A 773 41.16 1.05 -19.63
N LYS A 774 40.19 0.70 -20.48
CA LYS A 774 39.77 1.50 -21.64
C LYS A 774 38.48 2.31 -21.41
N GLY A 775 37.81 2.13 -20.26
CA GLY A 775 36.60 2.89 -19.91
C GLY A 775 35.58 2.12 -19.10
N MET A 776 34.39 2.67 -19.06
CA MET A 776 33.27 2.16 -18.29
C MET A 776 32.25 1.50 -19.22
N PHE A 777 31.64 0.45 -18.74
CA PHE A 777 30.58 -0.28 -19.47
C PHE A 777 29.32 -0.35 -18.62
N LEU A 778 28.20 0.02 -19.23
CA LEU A 778 26.89 -0.20 -18.68
C LEU A 778 26.34 -1.48 -19.32
N VAL A 779 26.08 -2.51 -18.51
CA VAL A 779 25.78 -3.83 -19.02
C VAL A 779 24.37 -4.25 -18.59
N GLU A 780 23.63 -4.79 -19.53
CA GLU A 780 22.30 -5.38 -19.33
C GLU A 780 22.36 -6.87 -19.70
N THR A 781 21.99 -7.74 -18.77
CA THR A 781 21.89 -9.18 -19.00
C THR A 781 20.46 -9.57 -19.34
N LYS A 782 20.23 -10.33 -20.43
CA LYS A 782 18.86 -10.66 -20.89
C LYS A 782 18.67 -12.15 -21.16
N GLY A 783 17.65 -12.74 -20.46
CA GLY A 783 17.11 -14.05 -20.79
C GLY A 783 15.97 -13.96 -21.79
N LEU A 784 14.92 -13.14 -21.49
CA LEU A 784 13.75 -12.95 -22.32
C LEU A 784 13.61 -11.49 -22.73
N GLU A 785 13.21 -11.24 -23.99
CA GLU A 785 12.97 -9.90 -24.51
C GLU A 785 11.49 -9.55 -24.41
N THR A 786 11.20 -8.32 -23.96
CA THR A 786 9.87 -7.71 -23.97
C THR A 786 9.87 -6.56 -24.97
N GLU A 787 8.69 -6.10 -25.39
CA GLU A 787 8.54 -4.99 -26.35
C GLU A 787 9.19 -3.67 -25.89
N GLU A 788 9.38 -3.50 -24.58
CA GLU A 788 10.03 -2.31 -24.02
C GLU A 788 11.57 -2.36 -24.02
N VAL A 789 12.16 -3.54 -24.20
CA VAL A 789 13.62 -3.72 -24.15
C VAL A 789 14.35 -2.83 -25.18
N PRO A 790 13.93 -2.72 -26.44
CA PRO A 790 14.59 -1.84 -27.41
C PRO A 790 14.62 -0.37 -26.98
N LEU A 791 13.57 0.10 -26.30
CA LEU A 791 13.49 1.48 -25.79
C LEU A 791 14.49 1.73 -24.65
N LYS A 792 14.60 0.77 -23.73
CA LYS A 792 15.59 0.80 -22.65
C LYS A 792 17.02 0.76 -23.18
N ASP A 793 17.28 -0.15 -24.13
CA ASP A 793 18.59 -0.29 -24.78
C ASP A 793 19.02 0.99 -25.50
N LYS A 794 18.11 1.60 -26.27
CA LYS A 794 18.34 2.87 -26.94
C LYS A 794 18.70 3.97 -25.94
N ARG A 795 17.92 4.11 -24.86
CA ARG A 795 18.16 5.15 -23.87
C ARG A 795 19.44 4.90 -23.06
N ALA A 796 19.77 3.65 -22.75
CA ALA A 796 21.02 3.29 -22.11
C ALA A 796 22.23 3.65 -22.96
N ALA A 797 22.17 3.36 -24.27
CA ALA A 797 23.21 3.75 -25.21
C ALA A 797 23.34 5.28 -25.35
N GLU A 798 22.24 6.01 -25.37
CA GLU A 798 22.22 7.47 -25.34
C GLU A 798 22.82 8.03 -24.04
N TRP A 799 22.43 7.46 -22.90
CA TRP A 799 22.98 7.85 -21.59
C TRP A 799 24.49 7.66 -21.56
N CYS A 800 25.01 6.57 -22.10
CA CYS A 800 26.44 6.33 -22.21
C CYS A 800 27.14 7.37 -23.12
N LYS A 801 26.49 7.83 -24.19
CA LYS A 801 27.03 8.90 -25.07
C LYS A 801 27.03 10.25 -24.31
N ASP A 802 25.89 10.57 -23.67
CA ASP A 802 25.72 11.81 -22.90
C ASP A 802 26.82 11.91 -21.81
N VAL A 803 26.96 10.87 -20.97
CA VAL A 803 27.96 10.85 -19.90
C VAL A 803 29.38 10.86 -20.41
N SER A 804 29.67 10.18 -21.53
CA SER A 804 31.00 10.18 -22.15
C SER A 804 31.40 11.56 -22.60
N SER A 805 30.47 12.31 -23.20
CA SER A 805 30.71 13.67 -23.68
C SER A 805 30.92 14.66 -22.53
N LEU A 806 30.19 14.50 -21.42
CA LEU A 806 30.23 15.40 -20.28
C LEU A 806 31.40 15.15 -19.33
N THR A 807 31.82 13.88 -19.16
CA THR A 807 32.89 13.50 -18.22
C THR A 807 34.23 13.27 -18.86
N LYS A 808 34.30 13.18 -20.19
CA LYS A 808 35.47 12.75 -20.98
C LYS A 808 35.93 11.31 -20.67
N ILE A 809 35.17 10.56 -19.91
CA ILE A 809 35.38 9.13 -19.65
C ILE A 809 34.54 8.35 -20.63
N LYS A 810 35.11 7.41 -21.36
CA LYS A 810 34.38 6.58 -22.32
C LYS A 810 33.42 5.62 -21.59
N TRP A 811 32.15 5.73 -21.86
CA TRP A 811 31.10 4.81 -21.44
C TRP A 811 30.52 4.09 -22.66
N VAL A 812 30.29 2.79 -22.52
CA VAL A 812 29.74 1.95 -23.58
C VAL A 812 28.58 1.10 -23.03
N TYR A 813 27.47 1.12 -23.70
CA TYR A 813 26.35 0.20 -23.38
C TYR A 813 26.57 -1.16 -24.04
N LEU A 814 26.37 -2.23 -23.28
CA LEU A 814 26.46 -3.61 -23.73
C LEU A 814 25.22 -4.39 -23.33
N LYS A 815 24.58 -5.04 -24.29
CA LYS A 815 23.51 -6.02 -24.05
C LYS A 815 24.09 -7.42 -24.17
N VAL A 816 23.91 -8.22 -23.13
CA VAL A 816 24.42 -9.60 -23.03
C VAL A 816 23.23 -10.55 -23.08
N LYS A 817 22.97 -11.14 -24.25
CA LYS A 817 22.00 -12.20 -24.40
C LYS A 817 22.53 -13.52 -23.83
N GLN A 818 21.68 -14.31 -23.17
CA GLN A 818 22.06 -15.54 -22.48
C GLN A 818 22.71 -16.57 -23.40
N ASP A 819 22.19 -16.74 -24.61
CA ASP A 819 22.72 -17.66 -25.63
C ASP A 819 24.12 -17.23 -26.07
N VAL A 820 24.32 -15.96 -26.39
CA VAL A 820 25.61 -15.40 -26.80
C VAL A 820 26.63 -15.50 -25.65
N PHE A 821 26.23 -15.24 -24.39
CA PHE A 821 27.07 -15.40 -23.25
C PHE A 821 27.52 -16.86 -23.06
N ASN A 822 26.58 -17.81 -23.16
CA ASN A 822 26.87 -19.24 -23.01
C ASN A 822 27.92 -19.74 -24.00
N LEU A 823 27.87 -19.27 -25.24
CA LEU A 823 28.83 -19.66 -26.30
C LEU A 823 30.21 -19.02 -26.10
N ASN A 824 30.29 -17.88 -25.43
CA ASN A 824 31.49 -17.06 -25.36
C ASN A 824 32.04 -16.85 -23.93
N SER A 825 31.54 -17.57 -22.96
CA SER A 825 31.91 -17.43 -21.53
C SER A 825 33.41 -17.77 -21.26
N ASN A 826 34.06 -18.45 -22.17
CA ASN A 826 35.49 -18.81 -22.04
C ASN A 826 36.48 -17.72 -22.51
N ILE A 827 35.97 -16.62 -23.05
CA ILE A 827 36.84 -15.51 -23.49
C ILE A 827 37.65 -14.98 -22.31
N GLU A 828 38.91 -14.70 -22.52
CA GLU A 828 39.89 -14.25 -21.48
C GLU A 828 39.97 -12.73 -21.33
N SER A 829 39.23 -11.96 -22.09
CA SER A 829 39.23 -10.51 -22.07
C SER A 829 37.84 -9.93 -22.22
N PHE A 830 37.41 -9.11 -21.29
CA PHE A 830 36.12 -8.41 -21.35
C PHE A 830 36.03 -7.48 -22.56
N GLU A 831 37.14 -6.85 -22.93
CA GLU A 831 37.17 -5.96 -24.08
C GLU A 831 37.02 -6.71 -25.43
N LYS A 832 37.57 -7.93 -25.53
CA LYS A 832 37.33 -8.82 -26.69
C LYS A 832 35.88 -9.26 -26.71
N PHE A 833 35.32 -9.64 -25.55
CA PHE A 833 33.92 -9.99 -25.41
C PHE A 833 32.97 -8.83 -25.81
N ALA A 834 33.27 -7.60 -25.32
CA ALA A 834 32.52 -6.40 -25.68
C ALA A 834 32.52 -6.09 -27.18
N LYS A 835 33.67 -6.28 -27.87
CA LYS A 835 33.76 -6.13 -29.33
C LYS A 835 32.94 -7.17 -30.08
N LEU A 836 32.96 -8.39 -29.62
CA LEU A 836 32.16 -9.48 -30.17
C LEU A 836 30.66 -9.18 -30.05
N LEU A 837 30.19 -8.76 -28.88
CA LEU A 837 28.80 -8.34 -28.66
C LEU A 837 28.39 -7.17 -29.54
N ALA A 838 29.31 -6.22 -29.79
CA ALA A 838 29.00 -5.10 -30.68
C ALA A 838 28.76 -5.53 -32.13
N VAL A 839 29.34 -6.63 -32.55
CA VAL A 839 29.10 -7.25 -33.90
C VAL A 839 27.75 -7.96 -33.88
N TYR A 840 27.48 -8.81 -32.88
CA TYR A 840 26.22 -9.54 -32.75
C TYR A 840 25.01 -8.60 -32.65
N ASN A 841 25.12 -7.52 -31.85
CA ASN A 841 24.02 -6.56 -31.66
C ASN A 841 23.79 -5.62 -32.87
N ARG A 842 24.67 -5.64 -33.90
CA ARG A 842 24.46 -4.94 -35.18
C ARG A 842 23.79 -5.82 -36.24
N SER A 843 23.89 -7.13 -36.09
CA SER A 843 23.33 -8.11 -37.02
C SER A 843 21.95 -8.66 -36.61
N SER A 844 21.48 -8.32 -35.43
CA SER A 844 20.13 -8.58 -34.93
C SER A 844 19.35 -7.27 -34.78
#